data_491781afab4fad9fbe79a7a3de62d14e
#
_entry.id   491781afab4fad9fbe79a7a3de62d14e
#
_cell.length_a   1.000
_cell.length_b   1.000
_cell.length_c   1.000
_cell.angle_alpha   90.00
_cell.angle_beta   90.00
_cell.angle_gamma   90.00
#
_symmetry.space_group_name_H-M   'P 1'
#
loop_
_entity.id
_entity.type
_entity.pdbx_description
1 polymer ?
#
loop_
_entity_poly.entity_id
_entity_poly.type
_entity_poly.pdbx_seq_one_letter_code
_entity_poly.pdbx_strand_id
1 'polypeptide(L)'
;MKQLYILFLVVLFAHKGSAQVTNLITAKVINAKGIPLEFANVKVIETNQYATTDKNGLFKISGLQSNTNINIEISYIGFQTSRIPVTIKTGENNLGNISLKILDLSLEGIEINAKRNYSGATNSSLIITRELIEQTPALSINDLLNQIPNRKIQPPSLQKVQNLNLRAAYAPTTTGKGDFELSNAFGIAIIMDGNNITNNANMQSYNPGRSLGQGNSFVESGSYGIRGTGDTKNAYTGDFTFGGTDLRQIPADNIESIEVIAGIAPAKYGDLTDGAVIIERQAGKSPTYVRMQLRDNATSYGFSKGFELSPKFGAVNFGINYVNSFQDNRDKLKAYKRVNTNAMWSNTFGKYKQLKNTFSVDYGRNLDGIKHDPDDEKSTRTRFDSWNFSVSNRSNYRFNSGFLKNVSLNLRYAEGHQVSYTEQLVNEPYILYTTATTTGVHEGTYDTGVYTAKSLIDGRPINSAVNLDFTGGFKTGNIAHYISFGTGFSYSANNGLGQTIDPNEPRSGTKVATTTIGATSSERFYDFRLAVAQKDLGLYIEDVFTANVLGKPLNVRAGIRSDIQNGYASISPRTNINYEVSKNLRFGLAYGLGYKSPGLAQRFPGPTFYEIPLLNAYNGKVNESTYLVYVERYEPTNVGLKPSKSESIELSAQLKIDKFNLSLTAFNKKSTRGISTVQNLQSIVLPTYTATLVPGAKPVVNQTGVRPYAINYFTFKNDLSSDNQGFEVILNSPEIKEIKTSFNVSGGLFKTSYGSTSNTLSSKVPNTIPTDPNYAFIGVYEPRNSKAYFSNGRLTSITHIPKLSLVVQFIAEFDLLNKTISTESSRIPIGYYNSVNEYIAITNFDKANPSYGHLYITPEEQKENDLPRVIANYHFSIAKEIKKRFKFAFNVYNAFNHQPYYITASGTYQYPNSSPTFGAELSIKL
;
A
#
# COMPACT_ATOMS: atom_id res chain seq x y z
N MET A 1 -23.27 36.12 -3.69
CA MET A 1 -21.97 35.57 -3.26
C MET A 1 -20.96 36.62 -2.79
N LYS A 2 -20.83 37.81 -3.38
CA LYS A 2 -19.92 38.87 -2.87
C LYS A 2 -20.27 39.41 -1.48
N GLN A 3 -21.52 39.42 -1.08
CA GLN A 3 -21.94 39.88 0.26
C GLN A 3 -21.70 38.88 1.37
N LEU A 4 -21.60 37.58 1.07
CA LEU A 4 -21.28 36.53 2.04
C LEU A 4 -19.78 36.53 2.40
N TYR A 5 -18.90 36.91 1.47
CA TYR A 5 -17.47 37.05 1.71
C TYR A 5 -17.14 38.23 2.63
N ILE A 6 -17.87 39.33 2.51
CA ILE A 6 -17.68 40.52 3.37
C ILE A 6 -18.16 40.23 4.79
N LEU A 7 -19.25 39.49 4.96
CA LEU A 7 -19.75 39.09 6.28
C LEU A 7 -18.77 38.14 6.98
N PHE A 8 -18.15 37.23 6.27
CA PHE A 8 -17.13 36.28 6.81
C PHE A 8 -15.84 37.03 7.21
N LEU A 9 -15.45 38.05 6.47
CA LEU A 9 -14.28 38.89 6.80
C LEU A 9 -14.55 39.84 7.99
N VAL A 10 -15.74 40.36 8.14
CA VAL A 10 -16.11 41.26 9.26
C VAL A 10 -16.25 40.50 10.59
N VAL A 11 -16.71 39.26 10.58
CA VAL A 11 -16.76 38.39 11.79
C VAL A 11 -15.35 37.99 12.27
N LEU A 12 -14.36 37.97 11.38
CA LEU A 12 -12.95 37.67 11.74
C LEU A 12 -12.24 38.85 12.44
N PHE A 13 -12.70 40.08 12.34
CA PHE A 13 -12.04 41.27 12.89
C PHE A 13 -12.71 41.87 14.14
N ALA A 14 -13.82 41.35 14.64
CA ALA A 14 -14.62 41.95 15.72
C ALA A 14 -14.31 41.38 17.12
N HIS A 15 -13.11 40.86 17.39
CA HIS A 15 -12.73 40.48 18.75
C HIS A 15 -11.74 41.48 19.34
N LYS A 16 -12.23 42.29 20.27
CA LYS A 16 -11.39 43.12 21.15
C LYS A 16 -10.44 42.23 21.92
N GLY A 17 -9.14 42.48 21.77
CA GLY A 17 -8.09 41.76 22.46
C GLY A 17 -8.16 42.00 23.94
N SER A 18 -8.64 41.07 24.72
CA SER A 18 -8.29 40.93 26.12
C SER A 18 -6.84 40.47 26.21
N ALA A 19 -6.00 41.17 26.95
CA ALA A 19 -4.63 40.76 27.23
C ALA A 19 -4.66 39.43 27.99
N GLN A 20 -4.55 38.32 27.24
CA GLN A 20 -4.47 36.99 27.81
C GLN A 20 -3.06 36.79 28.34
N VAL A 21 -2.93 36.40 29.61
CA VAL A 21 -1.68 35.89 30.17
C VAL A 21 -1.22 34.72 29.31
N THR A 22 -0.14 34.95 28.59
CA THR A 22 0.41 33.89 27.69
C THR A 22 1.16 32.89 28.55
N ASN A 23 0.60 31.68 28.69
CA ASN A 23 1.30 30.61 29.35
C ASN A 23 2.52 30.21 28.53
N LEU A 24 3.64 30.08 29.16
CA LEU A 24 4.93 29.80 28.58
C LEU A 24 5.47 28.48 29.12
N ILE A 25 5.90 27.58 28.29
CA ILE A 25 6.74 26.46 28.71
C ILE A 25 8.18 26.78 28.35
N THR A 26 9.04 26.62 29.35
CA THR A 26 10.49 26.73 29.21
C THR A 26 11.16 25.47 29.74
N ALA A 27 12.17 24.95 29.03
CA ALA A 27 13.05 23.92 29.58
C ALA A 27 14.39 23.94 28.85
N LYS A 28 15.38 23.32 29.48
CA LYS A 28 16.70 23.12 28.94
C LYS A 28 16.89 21.64 28.59
N VAL A 29 17.14 21.32 27.31
CA VAL A 29 17.44 19.96 26.86
C VAL A 29 18.95 19.73 26.92
N ILE A 30 19.35 18.73 27.66
CA ILE A 30 20.76 18.37 27.89
C ILE A 30 20.98 16.90 27.64
N ASN A 31 22.21 16.49 27.47
CA ASN A 31 22.58 15.06 27.47
C ASN A 31 22.85 14.58 28.91
N ALA A 32 23.13 13.29 29.10
CA ALA A 32 23.43 12.68 30.39
C ALA A 32 24.68 13.24 31.11
N LYS A 33 25.56 13.99 30.40
CA LYS A 33 26.73 14.68 30.94
C LYS A 33 26.45 16.14 31.22
N GLY A 34 25.20 16.60 31.13
CA GLY A 34 24.82 17.99 31.34
C GLY A 34 25.12 18.95 30.18
N ILE A 35 25.59 18.44 29.04
CA ILE A 35 25.91 19.26 27.86
C ILE A 35 24.63 19.66 27.16
N PRO A 36 24.39 20.94 26.85
CA PRO A 36 23.22 21.41 26.14
C PRO A 36 23.11 20.77 24.73
N LEU A 37 21.90 20.41 24.34
CA LEU A 37 21.61 19.89 23.00
C LEU A 37 20.97 21.00 22.16
N GLU A 38 21.74 21.59 21.26
CA GLU A 38 21.25 22.59 20.30
C GLU A 38 20.53 21.90 19.15
N PHE A 39 19.44 22.51 18.65
CA PHE A 39 18.58 21.96 17.57
C PHE A 39 17.79 20.71 17.94
N ALA A 40 17.62 20.37 19.21
CA ALA A 40 16.66 19.34 19.58
C ALA A 40 15.25 19.76 19.15
N ASN A 41 14.54 18.86 18.50
CA ASN A 41 13.19 19.10 18.06
C ASN A 41 12.22 18.88 19.22
N VAL A 42 11.38 19.88 19.48
CA VAL A 42 10.37 19.83 20.54
C VAL A 42 9.00 19.98 19.89
N LYS A 43 8.13 19.01 20.05
CA LYS A 43 6.78 18.98 19.50
C LYS A 43 5.76 18.88 20.62
N VAL A 44 4.75 19.72 20.61
CA VAL A 44 3.53 19.52 21.39
C VAL A 44 2.56 18.69 20.56
N ILE A 45 2.23 17.51 21.04
CA ILE A 45 1.48 16.52 20.25
C ILE A 45 0.07 17.01 19.94
N GLU A 46 -0.62 17.56 20.94
CA GLU A 46 -2.03 17.97 20.85
C GLU A 46 -2.23 19.19 19.94
N THR A 47 -1.31 20.15 19.97
CA THR A 47 -1.42 21.41 19.21
C THR A 47 -0.59 21.40 17.94
N ASN A 48 0.20 20.36 17.72
CA ASN A 48 1.16 20.24 16.62
C ASN A 48 2.12 21.45 16.50
N GLN A 49 2.38 22.14 17.65
CA GLN A 49 3.35 23.21 17.75
C GLN A 49 4.75 22.63 17.84
N TYR A 50 5.72 23.31 17.22
CA TYR A 50 7.12 22.90 17.23
C TYR A 50 8.00 24.00 17.78
N ALA A 51 9.02 23.60 18.53
CA ALA A 51 10.13 24.45 18.93
C ALA A 51 11.44 23.69 18.66
N THR A 52 12.55 24.43 18.60
CA THR A 52 13.90 23.87 18.61
C THR A 52 14.69 24.51 19.72
N THR A 53 15.57 23.73 20.33
CA THR A 53 16.46 24.25 21.35
C THR A 53 17.53 25.17 20.73
N ASP A 54 17.91 26.20 21.49
CA ASP A 54 19.03 27.10 21.15
C ASP A 54 20.40 26.51 21.52
N LYS A 55 21.48 27.29 21.32
CA LYS A 55 22.86 26.89 21.66
C LYS A 55 23.07 26.52 23.14
N ASN A 56 22.21 27.01 24.03
CA ASN A 56 22.24 26.67 25.44
C ASN A 56 21.31 25.48 25.77
N GLY A 57 20.70 24.86 24.75
CA GLY A 57 19.74 23.79 24.93
C GLY A 57 18.34 24.26 25.36
N LEU A 58 18.07 25.57 25.38
CA LEU A 58 16.80 26.12 25.84
C LEU A 58 15.77 26.15 24.71
N PHE A 59 14.54 25.78 25.05
CA PHE A 59 13.38 26.01 24.17
C PHE A 59 12.29 26.78 24.93
N LYS A 60 11.43 27.45 24.16
CA LYS A 60 10.26 28.17 24.64
C LYS A 60 9.07 27.89 23.75
N ILE A 61 7.95 27.49 24.36
CA ILE A 61 6.66 27.33 23.67
C ILE A 61 5.65 28.17 24.42
N SER A 62 5.03 29.12 23.71
CA SER A 62 4.03 30.03 24.29
C SER A 62 2.66 29.81 23.70
N GLY A 63 1.63 30.38 24.32
CA GLY A 63 0.27 30.35 23.77
C GLY A 63 -0.49 29.07 24.05
N LEU A 64 -0.02 28.24 24.97
CA LEU A 64 -0.76 27.07 25.45
C LEU A 64 -1.84 27.50 26.45
N GLN A 65 -2.88 26.71 26.57
CA GLN A 65 -3.98 27.03 27.46
C GLN A 65 -3.72 26.48 28.87
N SER A 66 -3.99 27.28 29.91
CA SER A 66 -3.88 26.82 31.30
C SER A 66 -4.87 25.69 31.59
N ASN A 67 -4.52 24.85 32.56
CA ASN A 67 -5.28 23.68 33.00
C ASN A 67 -5.54 22.61 31.90
N THR A 68 -4.64 22.51 30.90
CA THR A 68 -4.64 21.46 29.91
C THR A 68 -3.48 20.49 30.14
N ASN A 69 -3.74 19.22 29.92
CA ASN A 69 -2.71 18.19 29.85
C ASN A 69 -2.24 18.06 28.42
N ILE A 70 -0.96 18.24 28.21
CA ILE A 70 -0.33 18.08 26.89
C ILE A 70 0.85 17.13 27.00
N ASN A 71 1.24 16.54 25.88
CA ASN A 71 2.43 15.73 25.75
C ASN A 71 3.48 16.48 24.92
N ILE A 72 4.64 16.67 25.48
CA ILE A 72 5.79 17.24 24.78
C ILE A 72 6.69 16.09 24.33
N GLU A 73 6.88 15.99 23.05
CA GLU A 73 7.83 15.07 22.43
C GLU A 73 9.11 15.82 22.11
N ILE A 74 10.24 15.32 22.62
CA ILE A 74 11.56 15.90 22.40
C ILE A 74 12.41 14.85 21.69
N SER A 75 12.85 15.16 20.49
CA SER A 75 13.72 14.30 19.70
C SER A 75 14.99 15.05 19.33
N TYR A 76 16.10 14.35 19.39
CA TYR A 76 17.41 14.82 18.94
C TYR A 76 18.16 13.66 18.31
N ILE A 77 18.77 13.89 17.17
CA ILE A 77 19.45 12.82 16.45
C ILE A 77 20.58 12.24 17.26
N GLY A 78 20.59 10.92 17.38
CA GLY A 78 21.54 10.20 18.24
C GLY A 78 21.12 10.11 19.71
N PHE A 79 19.88 10.53 20.03
CA PHE A 79 19.31 10.44 21.36
C PHE A 79 17.92 9.79 21.31
N GLN A 80 17.57 9.16 22.42
CA GLN A 80 16.25 8.57 22.62
C GLN A 80 15.19 9.66 22.68
N THR A 81 14.14 9.53 21.86
CA THR A 81 13.01 10.45 21.89
C THR A 81 12.31 10.39 23.26
N SER A 82 12.16 11.55 23.92
CA SER A 82 11.50 11.68 25.21
C SER A 82 10.10 12.24 25.03
N ARG A 83 9.10 11.65 25.69
CA ARG A 83 7.73 12.16 25.76
C ARG A 83 7.40 12.46 27.23
N ILE A 84 6.97 13.69 27.48
CA ILE A 84 6.74 14.20 28.82
C ILE A 84 5.31 14.73 28.89
N PRO A 85 4.44 14.16 29.74
CA PRO A 85 3.14 14.74 30.01
C PRO A 85 3.30 15.97 30.91
N VAL A 86 2.67 17.06 30.50
CA VAL A 86 2.76 18.35 31.21
C VAL A 86 1.34 18.92 31.42
N THR A 87 1.03 19.30 32.66
CA THR A 87 -0.17 20.07 32.96
C THR A 87 0.17 21.56 32.95
N ILE A 88 -0.43 22.31 32.04
CA ILE A 88 -0.12 23.74 31.90
C ILE A 88 -0.76 24.56 33.02
N LYS A 89 0.07 25.26 33.81
CA LYS A 89 -0.36 26.23 34.81
C LYS A 89 -0.38 27.63 34.18
N THR A 90 -1.17 28.55 34.76
CA THR A 90 -1.17 29.95 34.34
C THR A 90 0.19 30.59 34.59
N GLY A 91 0.77 31.26 33.58
CA GLY A 91 2.08 31.89 33.63
C GLY A 91 3.20 31.02 33.05
N GLU A 92 4.40 31.13 33.61
CA GLU A 92 5.58 30.39 33.17
C GLU A 92 5.61 28.97 33.77
N ASN A 93 5.72 27.95 32.90
CA ASN A 93 5.88 26.55 33.26
C ASN A 93 7.33 26.14 32.96
N ASN A 94 8.21 26.27 33.92
CA ASN A 94 9.59 25.83 33.77
C ASN A 94 9.70 24.34 34.13
N LEU A 95 10.04 23.50 33.12
CA LEU A 95 10.22 22.07 33.31
C LEU A 95 11.65 21.68 33.73
N GLY A 96 12.51 22.68 33.96
CA GLY A 96 13.87 22.44 34.37
C GLY A 96 14.75 21.83 33.28
N ASN A 97 15.68 20.98 33.68
CA ASN A 97 16.57 20.28 32.77
C ASN A 97 15.93 18.95 32.33
N ILE A 98 15.74 18.79 31.01
CA ILE A 98 15.30 17.56 30.42
C ILE A 98 16.50 16.84 29.81
N SER A 99 16.92 15.76 30.47
CA SER A 99 18.04 14.98 29.99
C SER A 99 17.58 13.96 28.94
N LEU A 100 18.05 14.10 27.70
CA LEU A 100 17.92 13.06 26.72
C LEU A 100 19.05 12.03 26.90
N LYS A 101 18.66 10.77 26.89
CA LYS A 101 19.63 9.69 26.87
C LYS A 101 20.18 9.58 25.44
N ILE A 102 21.50 9.44 25.32
CA ILE A 102 22.11 9.12 24.01
C ILE A 102 21.41 7.85 23.49
N LEU A 103 21.00 7.87 22.23
CA LEU A 103 20.58 6.65 21.57
C LEU A 103 21.83 5.78 21.41
N ASP A 104 22.14 5.13 22.49
CA ASP A 104 23.30 4.27 22.57
C ASP A 104 22.98 3.03 21.75
N LEU A 105 23.98 2.46 21.07
CA LEU A 105 23.91 1.08 20.63
C LEU A 105 23.87 0.12 21.85
N SER A 106 23.85 0.71 23.06
CA SER A 106 23.69 -0.02 24.32
C SER A 106 22.36 -0.79 24.29
N LEU A 107 22.50 -2.08 24.43
CA LEU A 107 21.40 -3.03 24.42
C LEU A 107 20.69 -3.12 25.79
N GLU A 108 21.09 -2.32 26.76
CA GLU A 108 20.51 -2.33 28.10
C GLU A 108 19.23 -1.51 28.16
N GLY A 109 18.11 -2.14 28.49
CA GLY A 109 16.83 -1.46 28.72
C GLY A 109 16.10 -1.01 27.45
N ILE A 110 16.48 -1.45 26.26
CA ILE A 110 15.81 -1.12 25.00
C ILE A 110 14.54 -1.97 24.85
N GLU A 111 13.42 -1.32 24.63
CA GLU A 111 12.18 -2.00 24.28
C GLU A 111 12.10 -2.22 22.76
N ILE A 112 12.21 -3.47 22.32
CA ILE A 112 12.26 -3.89 20.92
C ILE A 112 10.86 -4.37 20.46
N ASN A 113 9.82 -3.57 20.71
CA ASN A 113 8.46 -3.89 20.29
C ASN A 113 7.73 -2.61 19.85
N ALA A 114 6.86 -2.73 18.86
CA ALA A 114 5.95 -1.65 18.49
C ALA A 114 5.01 -1.35 19.66
N LYS A 115 4.97 -0.08 20.10
CA LYS A 115 4.16 0.35 21.23
C LYS A 115 2.89 1.00 20.76
N ARG A 116 1.79 0.72 21.45
CA ARG A 116 0.57 1.49 21.26
C ARG A 116 0.78 2.93 21.73
N ASN A 117 0.29 3.89 20.92
CA ASN A 117 0.35 5.30 21.27
C ASN A 117 -0.71 5.61 22.34
N TYR A 118 -0.27 5.83 23.57
CA TYR A 118 -1.16 6.13 24.70
C TYR A 118 -1.48 7.63 24.84
N SER A 119 -0.92 8.48 24.00
CA SER A 119 -1.05 9.93 24.10
C SER A 119 -2.37 10.52 23.59
N GLY A 120 -3.39 9.68 23.40
CA GLY A 120 -4.77 10.15 23.17
C GLY A 120 -5.14 10.59 21.76
N ALA A 121 -4.22 10.53 20.81
CA ALA A 121 -4.48 11.02 19.47
C ALA A 121 -5.39 10.08 18.62
N THR A 122 -5.19 8.77 18.72
CA THR A 122 -5.99 7.75 18.05
C THR A 122 -6.05 6.48 18.89
N ASN A 123 -7.15 5.71 18.81
CA ASN A 123 -7.33 4.52 19.66
C ASN A 123 -6.44 3.34 19.25
N SER A 124 -6.03 3.24 17.98
CA SER A 124 -5.33 2.07 17.41
C SER A 124 -4.00 2.41 16.75
N SER A 125 -3.37 3.50 17.16
CA SER A 125 -2.05 3.88 16.64
C SER A 125 -0.94 3.09 17.32
N LEU A 126 0.00 2.59 16.52
CA LEU A 126 1.21 1.88 16.92
C LEU A 126 2.43 2.67 16.49
N ILE A 127 3.43 2.79 17.36
CA ILE A 127 4.66 3.52 17.08
C ILE A 127 5.83 2.55 17.04
N ILE A 128 6.59 2.63 15.95
CA ILE A 128 7.90 1.99 15.78
C ILE A 128 8.93 3.10 16.00
N THR A 129 9.65 3.02 17.11
CA THR A 129 10.65 4.03 17.49
C THR A 129 11.98 3.80 16.80
N ARG A 130 12.88 4.79 16.87
CA ARG A 130 14.23 4.68 16.33
C ARG A 130 15.00 3.49 16.93
N GLU A 131 14.83 3.24 18.23
CA GLU A 131 15.47 2.12 18.90
C GLU A 131 15.05 0.77 18.27
N LEU A 132 13.75 0.59 18.03
CA LEU A 132 13.24 -0.60 17.39
C LEU A 132 13.76 -0.73 15.95
N ILE A 133 13.81 0.39 15.20
CA ILE A 133 14.35 0.42 13.83
C ILE A 133 15.82 -0.02 13.80
N GLU A 134 16.65 0.48 14.72
CA GLU A 134 18.08 0.12 14.80
C GLU A 134 18.29 -1.33 15.24
N GLN A 135 17.34 -1.93 15.96
CA GLN A 135 17.43 -3.32 16.39
C GLN A 135 16.85 -4.30 15.36
N THR A 136 15.96 -3.82 14.49
CA THR A 136 15.33 -4.67 13.47
C THR A 136 16.24 -4.78 12.24
N PRO A 137 16.55 -6.00 11.78
CA PRO A 137 17.39 -6.23 10.60
C PRO A 137 16.56 -6.01 9.32
N ALA A 138 16.16 -4.79 9.05
CA ALA A 138 15.27 -4.41 7.95
C ALA A 138 16.04 -3.91 6.72
N LEU A 139 15.62 -4.31 5.52
CA LEU A 139 16.08 -3.80 4.22
C LEU A 139 15.18 -2.66 3.72
N SER A 140 13.90 -2.71 4.07
CA SER A 140 12.88 -1.73 3.70
C SER A 140 11.91 -1.48 4.86
N ILE A 141 11.03 -0.49 4.72
CA ILE A 141 10.02 -0.23 5.74
C ILE A 141 9.03 -1.41 5.89
N ASN A 142 8.83 -2.22 4.88
CA ASN A 142 7.98 -3.40 5.00
C ASN A 142 8.45 -4.34 6.10
N ASP A 143 9.76 -4.53 6.23
CA ASP A 143 10.35 -5.39 7.26
C ASP A 143 10.14 -4.80 8.67
N LEU A 144 10.15 -3.46 8.79
CA LEU A 144 9.78 -2.77 10.03
C LEU A 144 8.30 -2.94 10.35
N LEU A 145 7.44 -2.85 9.33
CA LEU A 145 6.00 -3.02 9.49
C LEU A 145 5.60 -4.47 9.84
N ASN A 146 6.47 -5.46 9.60
CA ASN A 146 6.26 -6.82 10.09
C ASN A 146 6.35 -6.94 11.62
N GLN A 147 6.86 -5.91 12.32
CA GLN A 147 6.82 -5.84 13.79
C GLN A 147 5.44 -5.47 14.35
N ILE A 148 4.50 -5.04 13.49
CA ILE A 148 3.13 -4.76 13.93
C ILE A 148 2.44 -6.08 14.32
N PRO A 149 1.67 -6.11 15.41
CA PRO A 149 0.83 -7.25 15.74
C PRO A 149 -0.06 -7.67 14.57
N ASN A 150 -0.35 -8.95 14.48
CA ASN A 150 -1.20 -9.56 13.45
C ASN A 150 -0.60 -9.61 12.03
N ARG A 151 0.66 -9.19 11.85
CA ARG A 151 1.41 -9.45 10.63
C ARG A 151 2.43 -10.57 10.84
N LYS A 152 2.55 -11.45 9.86
CA LYS A 152 3.53 -12.53 9.90
C LYS A 152 4.94 -12.00 9.65
N ILE A 153 5.88 -12.39 10.49
CA ILE A 153 7.30 -12.08 10.28
C ILE A 153 7.79 -12.94 9.10
N GLN A 154 8.37 -12.26 8.14
CA GLN A 154 9.00 -12.90 7.00
C GLN A 154 10.49 -12.55 6.95
N PRO A 155 11.34 -13.45 6.46
CA PRO A 155 12.72 -13.09 6.17
C PRO A 155 12.75 -11.88 5.24
N PRO A 156 13.52 -10.84 5.55
CA PRO A 156 13.61 -9.68 4.69
C PRO A 156 14.03 -10.05 3.28
N SER A 157 13.19 -9.69 2.30
CA SER A 157 13.38 -10.01 0.89
C SER A 157 12.84 -8.88 0.02
N LEU A 158 13.48 -8.63 -1.12
CA LEU A 158 13.07 -7.64 -2.09
C LEU A 158 12.64 -8.26 -3.43
N GLN A 159 12.41 -9.58 -3.47
CA GLN A 159 12.11 -10.29 -4.71
C GLN A 159 10.65 -10.17 -5.18
N LYS A 160 9.75 -9.77 -4.28
CA LYS A 160 8.33 -9.55 -4.58
C LYS A 160 7.95 -8.13 -4.20
N VAL A 161 7.03 -7.53 -4.96
CA VAL A 161 6.43 -6.25 -4.61
C VAL A 161 5.76 -6.35 -3.25
N GLN A 162 6.06 -5.38 -2.38
CA GLN A 162 5.66 -5.36 -0.98
C GLN A 162 4.50 -4.37 -0.79
N ASN A 163 3.29 -4.87 -0.79
CA ASN A 163 2.09 -4.09 -0.46
C ASN A 163 1.68 -4.31 0.99
N LEU A 164 1.18 -3.27 1.62
CA LEU A 164 0.71 -3.31 3.00
C LEU A 164 -0.78 -3.61 3.03
N ASN A 165 -1.18 -4.57 3.86
CA ASN A 165 -2.58 -4.80 4.22
C ASN A 165 -2.73 -4.71 5.73
N LEU A 166 -3.77 -4.01 6.20
CA LEU A 166 -4.07 -3.82 7.61
C LEU A 166 -5.47 -4.35 7.91
N ARG A 167 -5.60 -5.07 9.02
CA ARG A 167 -6.89 -5.51 9.59
C ARG A 167 -7.84 -6.18 8.58
N ALA A 168 -7.31 -7.04 7.74
CA ALA A 168 -8.11 -7.82 6.81
C ALA A 168 -7.64 -9.27 6.81
N ALA A 169 -8.58 -10.20 6.89
CA ALA A 169 -8.35 -11.61 6.64
C ALA A 169 -8.50 -11.88 5.14
N TYR A 170 -7.53 -12.53 4.54
CA TYR A 170 -7.59 -12.99 3.15
C TYR A 170 -6.84 -14.30 3.02
N ALA A 171 -7.28 -15.13 2.10
CA ALA A 171 -6.53 -16.33 1.79
C ALA A 171 -5.30 -15.95 0.97
N PRO A 172 -4.08 -16.33 1.36
CA PRO A 172 -2.93 -16.22 0.48
C PRO A 172 -3.20 -17.12 -0.73
N THR A 173 -3.43 -16.50 -1.89
CA THR A 173 -3.56 -17.24 -3.14
C THR A 173 -2.17 -17.59 -3.64
N THR A 174 -1.99 -18.81 -4.11
CA THR A 174 -0.73 -19.26 -4.74
C THR A 174 -0.50 -18.57 -6.08
N THR A 175 -1.56 -17.98 -6.67
CA THR A 175 -1.59 -17.47 -8.03
C THR A 175 -1.52 -15.95 -8.17
N GLY A 176 -1.42 -15.19 -7.07
CA GLY A 176 -1.33 -13.72 -7.14
C GLY A 176 -2.19 -13.01 -6.10
N LYS A 177 -2.27 -11.69 -6.22
CA LYS A 177 -3.04 -10.83 -5.31
C LYS A 177 -4.43 -10.59 -5.87
N GLY A 178 -5.47 -10.85 -5.04
CA GLY A 178 -6.85 -10.58 -5.43
C GLY A 178 -7.21 -9.10 -5.40
N ASP A 179 -8.28 -8.71 -6.07
CA ASP A 179 -8.78 -7.32 -6.12
C ASP A 179 -9.03 -6.75 -4.73
N PHE A 180 -9.51 -7.56 -3.80
CA PHE A 180 -9.72 -7.16 -2.40
C PHE A 180 -8.42 -6.78 -1.71
N GLU A 181 -7.38 -7.60 -1.84
CA GLU A 181 -6.06 -7.34 -1.24
C GLU A 181 -5.41 -6.08 -1.83
N LEU A 182 -5.47 -5.92 -3.14
CA LEU A 182 -4.94 -4.75 -3.84
C LEU A 182 -5.71 -3.48 -3.48
N SER A 183 -7.03 -3.54 -3.40
CA SER A 183 -7.88 -2.41 -2.99
C SER A 183 -7.59 -1.99 -1.55
N ASN A 184 -7.39 -2.94 -0.61
CA ASN A 184 -7.00 -2.64 0.76
C ASN A 184 -5.64 -1.95 0.83
N ALA A 185 -4.64 -2.47 0.12
CA ALA A 185 -3.30 -1.88 0.08
C ALA A 185 -3.30 -0.47 -0.58
N PHE A 186 -4.11 -0.27 -1.61
CA PHE A 186 -4.27 1.02 -2.27
C PHE A 186 -4.97 2.06 -1.38
N GLY A 187 -5.85 1.59 -0.48
CA GLY A 187 -6.56 2.38 0.51
C GLY A 187 -5.72 2.86 1.69
N ILE A 188 -4.47 2.40 1.84
CA ILE A 188 -3.57 2.83 2.92
C ILE A 188 -2.73 4.02 2.46
N ALA A 189 -2.81 5.12 3.20
CA ALA A 189 -2.00 6.30 2.94
C ALA A 189 -0.58 6.14 3.52
N ILE A 190 0.44 6.35 2.70
CA ILE A 190 1.85 6.43 3.13
C ILE A 190 2.23 7.91 3.20
N ILE A 191 2.49 8.41 4.40
CA ILE A 191 2.76 9.83 4.65
C ILE A 191 4.20 9.97 5.13
N MET A 192 5.04 10.63 4.36
CA MET A 192 6.44 10.86 4.71
C MET A 192 6.69 12.36 4.90
N ASP A 193 7.19 12.73 6.08
CA ASP A 193 7.47 14.13 6.48
C ASP A 193 6.27 15.07 6.23
N GLY A 194 5.04 14.56 6.45
CA GLY A 194 3.79 15.30 6.30
C GLY A 194 3.21 15.34 4.89
N ASN A 195 3.84 14.69 3.91
CA ASN A 195 3.35 14.60 2.53
C ASN A 195 2.91 13.17 2.19
N ASN A 196 1.77 13.02 1.51
CA ASN A 196 1.29 11.73 1.03
C ASN A 196 2.14 11.26 -0.17
N ILE A 197 2.67 10.02 -0.07
CA ILE A 197 3.30 9.32 -1.19
C ILE A 197 2.24 8.46 -1.84
N THR A 198 1.83 8.84 -3.04
CA THR A 198 0.75 8.17 -3.76
C THR A 198 1.26 7.43 -4.98
N ASN A 199 0.57 6.33 -5.32
CA ASN A 199 0.76 5.58 -6.57
C ASN A 199 -0.33 5.89 -7.62
N ASN A 200 -1.10 6.96 -7.44
CA ASN A 200 -2.24 7.31 -8.30
C ASN A 200 -1.85 7.58 -9.76
N ALA A 201 -0.62 8.04 -10.00
CA ALA A 201 -0.11 8.36 -11.34
C ALA A 201 0.52 7.15 -12.08
N ASN A 202 0.62 5.99 -11.44
CA ASN A 202 1.17 4.79 -12.05
C ASN A 202 0.20 4.19 -13.07
N MET A 203 0.67 3.98 -14.30
CA MET A 203 -0.12 3.43 -15.40
C MET A 203 0.52 2.18 -16.04
N GLN A 204 1.42 1.50 -15.33
CA GLN A 204 2.11 0.32 -15.86
C GLN A 204 1.16 -0.85 -16.17
N SER A 205 0.00 -0.91 -15.50
CA SER A 205 -1.08 -1.87 -15.77
C SER A 205 -2.34 -1.12 -16.21
N TYR A 206 -2.31 -0.50 -17.38
CA TYR A 206 -3.38 0.37 -17.85
C TYR A 206 -4.61 -0.36 -18.41
N ASN A 207 -4.50 -1.65 -18.72
CA ASN A 207 -5.57 -2.42 -19.35
C ASN A 207 -6.24 -3.37 -18.33
N PRO A 208 -7.57 -3.33 -18.16
CA PRO A 208 -8.28 -4.23 -17.25
C PRO A 208 -8.13 -5.71 -17.62
N GLY A 209 -8.00 -6.05 -18.91
CA GLY A 209 -7.70 -7.40 -19.36
C GLY A 209 -6.34 -7.93 -18.91
N ARG A 210 -5.49 -7.06 -18.38
CA ARG A 210 -4.20 -7.41 -17.77
C ARG A 210 -4.31 -7.83 -16.31
N SER A 211 -5.42 -8.31 -15.84
CA SER A 211 -5.56 -8.85 -14.49
C SER A 211 -4.85 -8.04 -13.42
N LEU A 212 -5.17 -6.82 -13.22
CA LEU A 212 -5.00 -6.02 -12.04
C LEU A 212 -3.95 -6.49 -11.03
N GLY A 213 -2.70 -6.61 -11.45
CA GLY A 213 -1.62 -7.05 -10.58
C GLY A 213 -1.67 -8.53 -10.17
N GLN A 214 -2.49 -9.32 -10.77
CA GLN A 214 -2.35 -10.77 -10.73
C GLN A 214 -1.30 -11.17 -11.77
N GLY A 215 -0.04 -11.09 -11.43
CA GLY A 215 1.07 -11.34 -12.36
C GLY A 215 0.97 -12.67 -13.11
N ASN A 216 0.19 -13.62 -12.62
CA ASN A 216 0.11 -14.94 -13.20
C ASN A 216 -1.01 -15.14 -14.22
N SER A 217 -2.20 -14.56 -14.06
CA SER A 217 -3.27 -14.74 -15.04
C SER A 217 -2.98 -14.08 -16.38
N PHE A 218 -2.13 -13.09 -16.39
CA PHE A 218 -1.56 -12.43 -17.53
C PHE A 218 -0.75 -13.35 -18.40
N VAL A 219 0.04 -14.08 -17.71
CA VAL A 219 1.02 -14.97 -18.24
C VAL A 219 0.34 -16.25 -18.70
N GLU A 220 -0.69 -16.69 -18.00
CA GLU A 220 -1.49 -17.86 -18.38
C GLU A 220 -2.40 -17.60 -19.58
N SER A 221 -2.91 -16.38 -19.74
CA SER A 221 -3.78 -16.05 -20.88
C SER A 221 -3.04 -15.93 -22.22
N GLY A 222 -1.69 -15.92 -22.19
CA GLY A 222 -0.87 -15.82 -23.40
C GLY A 222 -0.99 -14.49 -24.15
N SER A 223 -1.57 -13.46 -23.53
CA SER A 223 -1.83 -12.16 -24.15
C SER A 223 -0.57 -11.39 -24.53
N TYR A 224 0.60 -11.77 -23.98
CA TYR A 224 1.87 -11.09 -24.21
C TYR A 224 3.02 -12.03 -24.55
N GLY A 225 2.73 -13.24 -24.93
CA GLY A 225 3.76 -14.21 -25.29
C GLY A 225 4.60 -14.72 -24.13
N ILE A 226 4.53 -14.10 -22.97
CA ILE A 226 5.18 -14.59 -21.77
C ILE A 226 4.21 -15.52 -21.07
N ARG A 227 4.33 -16.80 -21.33
CA ARG A 227 3.56 -17.81 -20.59
C ARG A 227 4.24 -18.11 -19.28
N GLY A 228 3.64 -17.67 -18.16
CA GLY A 228 3.95 -18.24 -16.89
C GLY A 228 3.39 -19.64 -16.79
N THR A 229 4.24 -20.54 -16.61
CA THR A 229 3.91 -21.94 -16.27
C THR A 229 3.87 -22.12 -14.76
N GLY A 230 3.55 -21.07 -13.98
CA GLY A 230 3.75 -21.06 -12.53
C GLY A 230 5.22 -20.93 -12.13
N ASP A 231 6.13 -20.79 -13.06
CA ASP A 231 7.55 -20.57 -12.80
C ASP A 231 7.75 -19.10 -12.39
N THR A 232 8.34 -18.91 -11.22
CA THR A 232 8.68 -17.57 -10.68
C THR A 232 9.66 -16.79 -11.57
N LYS A 233 10.37 -17.46 -12.47
CA LYS A 233 11.27 -16.83 -13.44
C LYS A 233 10.54 -15.91 -14.44
N ASN A 234 9.29 -16.21 -14.74
CA ASN A 234 8.48 -15.46 -15.72
C ASN A 234 7.48 -14.51 -15.06
N ALA A 235 7.56 -14.29 -13.74
CA ALA A 235 6.68 -13.38 -13.03
C ALA A 235 6.95 -11.94 -13.47
N TYR A 236 5.87 -11.19 -13.69
CA TYR A 236 5.95 -9.74 -13.88
C TYR A 236 6.62 -9.07 -12.69
N THR A 237 7.57 -8.15 -12.92
CA THR A 237 8.43 -7.52 -11.90
C THR A 237 8.02 -6.11 -11.71
N GLY A 238 7.16 -5.43 -11.91
CA GLY A 238 6.85 -4.02 -11.67
C GLY A 238 5.91 -3.79 -10.50
N ASP A 239 5.67 -2.52 -10.22
CA ASP A 239 4.65 -2.08 -9.28
C ASP A 239 3.25 -2.43 -9.80
N PHE A 240 2.37 -2.80 -8.86
CA PHE A 240 0.97 -2.92 -9.18
C PHE A 240 0.30 -1.55 -9.16
N THR A 241 -0.36 -1.19 -10.23
CA THR A 241 -0.99 0.11 -10.42
C THR A 241 -2.05 0.45 -9.37
N PHE A 242 -2.72 -0.57 -8.80
CA PHE A 242 -3.82 -0.40 -7.84
C PHE A 242 -3.51 -1.01 -6.47
N GLY A 243 -2.28 -1.45 -6.25
CA GLY A 243 -1.88 -2.14 -5.02
C GLY A 243 -1.21 -1.26 -3.99
N GLY A 244 -1.33 0.05 -4.06
CA GLY A 244 -0.66 1.01 -3.19
C GLY A 244 0.81 1.23 -3.57
N THR A 245 1.58 1.79 -2.66
CA THR A 245 3.00 2.08 -2.84
C THR A 245 3.84 0.83 -2.63
N ASP A 246 4.80 0.54 -3.50
CA ASP A 246 5.76 -0.53 -3.29
C ASP A 246 6.73 -0.18 -2.16
N LEU A 247 6.55 -0.84 -1.02
CA LEU A 247 7.32 -0.58 0.19
C LEU A 247 8.79 -1.00 0.09
N ARG A 248 9.18 -1.80 -0.92
CA ARG A 248 10.59 -2.12 -1.21
C ARG A 248 11.40 -0.88 -1.55
N GLN A 249 10.75 0.15 -2.09
CA GLN A 249 11.40 1.38 -2.57
C GLN A 249 11.81 2.30 -1.43
N ILE A 250 11.29 2.12 -0.20
CA ILE A 250 11.57 2.98 0.94
C ILE A 250 12.56 2.29 1.88
N PRO A 251 13.82 2.77 1.97
CA PRO A 251 14.83 2.20 2.88
C PRO A 251 14.48 2.43 4.34
N ALA A 252 14.94 1.51 5.21
CA ALA A 252 14.72 1.61 6.65
C ALA A 252 15.70 2.55 7.39
N ASP A 253 16.84 2.91 6.79
CA ASP A 253 17.99 3.45 7.53
C ASP A 253 17.83 4.87 8.07
N ASN A 254 17.20 5.78 7.34
CA ASN A 254 17.11 7.20 7.72
C ASN A 254 15.75 7.60 8.32
N ILE A 255 15.11 6.65 9.01
CA ILE A 255 13.80 6.86 9.64
C ILE A 255 13.98 7.11 11.13
N GLU A 256 13.33 8.13 11.67
CA GLU A 256 13.27 8.43 13.10
C GLU A 256 12.15 7.67 13.79
N SER A 257 10.96 7.68 13.19
CA SER A 257 9.82 6.95 13.72
C SER A 257 8.82 6.60 12.62
N ILE A 258 8.05 5.54 12.86
CA ILE A 258 6.90 5.18 12.04
C ILE A 258 5.69 5.07 12.96
N GLU A 259 4.62 5.80 12.65
CA GLU A 259 3.33 5.63 13.30
C GLU A 259 2.38 4.94 12.34
N VAL A 260 1.79 3.82 12.77
CA VAL A 260 0.82 3.05 11.99
C VAL A 260 -0.55 3.21 12.60
N ILE A 261 -1.46 3.79 11.86
CA ILE A 261 -2.86 3.98 12.24
C ILE A 261 -3.68 2.97 11.46
N ALA A 262 -4.00 1.83 12.08
CA ALA A 262 -4.80 0.78 11.45
C ALA A 262 -6.32 1.06 11.51
N GLY A 263 -6.75 2.04 12.30
CA GLY A 263 -8.14 2.47 12.47
C GLY A 263 -8.40 3.85 11.85
N ILE A 264 -9.08 4.72 12.62
CA ILE A 264 -9.55 6.01 12.15
C ILE A 264 -8.42 7.06 12.28
N ALA A 265 -7.95 7.55 11.14
CA ALA A 265 -6.93 8.58 11.07
C ALA A 265 -7.51 9.98 11.35
N PRO A 266 -6.70 10.96 11.87
CA PRO A 266 -7.10 12.37 12.00
C PRO A 266 -7.66 12.97 10.71
N ALA A 267 -8.55 13.98 10.85
CA ALA A 267 -9.24 14.59 9.71
C ALA A 267 -8.31 15.28 8.70
N LYS A 268 -7.11 15.68 9.12
CA LYS A 268 -6.10 16.26 8.22
C LYS A 268 -5.63 15.32 7.11
N TYR A 269 -5.73 14.00 7.31
CA TYR A 269 -5.31 13.01 6.34
C TYR A 269 -6.47 12.57 5.46
N GLY A 270 -6.36 12.79 4.15
CA GLY A 270 -7.34 12.39 3.14
C GLY A 270 -6.81 11.30 2.22
N ASP A 271 -7.63 10.92 1.24
CA ASP A 271 -7.33 9.94 0.20
C ASP A 271 -6.94 8.56 0.78
N LEU A 272 -7.73 8.07 1.75
CA LEU A 272 -7.52 6.80 2.44
C LEU A 272 -8.82 6.13 2.86
N THR A 273 -8.83 4.79 2.87
CA THR A 273 -9.92 3.93 3.37
C THR A 273 -9.46 2.92 4.41
N ASP A 274 -8.17 2.56 4.43
CA ASP A 274 -7.66 1.40 5.16
C ASP A 274 -6.59 1.73 6.20
N GLY A 275 -6.45 3.01 6.54
CA GLY A 275 -5.51 3.49 7.54
C GLY A 275 -4.35 4.31 6.97
N ALA A 276 -3.35 4.59 7.79
CA ALA A 276 -2.21 5.41 7.41
C ALA A 276 -0.91 4.93 8.06
N VAL A 277 0.19 5.08 7.33
CA VAL A 277 1.56 4.93 7.84
C VAL A 277 2.26 6.27 7.75
N ILE A 278 2.62 6.83 8.89
CA ILE A 278 3.26 8.14 9.00
C ILE A 278 4.72 7.92 9.32
N ILE A 279 5.58 8.37 8.43
CA ILE A 279 7.03 8.19 8.49
C ILE A 279 7.66 9.55 8.72
N GLU A 280 8.39 9.71 9.81
CA GLU A 280 9.21 10.89 10.07
C GLU A 280 10.68 10.49 9.90
N ARG A 281 11.41 11.27 9.09
CA ARG A 281 12.83 11.04 8.84
C ARG A 281 13.73 11.88 9.75
N GLN A 282 14.96 11.45 9.90
CA GLN A 282 15.95 12.15 10.70
C GLN A 282 16.36 13.47 10.02
N ALA A 283 16.27 14.57 10.77
CA ALA A 283 16.71 15.89 10.33
C ALA A 283 17.66 16.51 11.34
N GLY A 284 18.67 17.24 10.87
CA GLY A 284 19.62 17.96 11.73
C GLY A 284 20.94 17.21 11.93
N LYS A 285 21.70 17.60 12.98
CA LYS A 285 23.00 17.00 13.34
C LYS A 285 22.84 15.57 13.84
N SER A 286 23.59 14.64 13.27
CA SER A 286 23.61 13.24 13.73
C SER A 286 25.03 12.65 13.66
N PRO A 287 25.33 11.65 14.49
CA PRO A 287 26.58 10.91 14.37
C PRO A 287 26.68 10.23 13.00
N THR A 288 27.88 9.87 12.60
CA THR A 288 28.07 9.00 11.44
C THR A 288 27.50 7.63 11.77
N TYR A 289 26.62 7.14 10.92
CA TYR A 289 26.04 5.82 11.05
C TYR A 289 26.31 5.02 9.77
N VAL A 290 26.95 3.88 9.92
CA VAL A 290 27.21 2.92 8.84
C VAL A 290 26.55 1.61 9.19
N ARG A 291 25.84 1.02 8.26
CA ARG A 291 25.17 -0.28 8.41
C ARG A 291 25.49 -1.16 7.23
N MET A 292 25.90 -2.37 7.50
CA MET A 292 26.12 -3.42 6.52
C MET A 292 25.31 -4.65 6.91
N GLN A 293 24.58 -5.21 5.96
CA GLN A 293 23.82 -6.43 6.16
C GLN A 293 24.19 -7.45 5.09
N LEU A 294 24.47 -8.67 5.52
CA LEU A 294 24.73 -9.84 4.68
C LEU A 294 23.68 -10.90 4.98
N ARG A 295 23.00 -11.38 3.96
CA ARG A 295 21.95 -12.40 4.06
C ARG A 295 22.14 -13.44 2.97
N ASP A 296 21.42 -14.54 3.09
CA ASP A 296 21.44 -15.62 2.09
C ASP A 296 21.14 -15.12 0.69
N ASN A 297 20.25 -14.13 0.58
CA ASN A 297 19.74 -13.63 -0.70
C ASN A 297 19.90 -12.13 -0.92
N ALA A 298 20.56 -11.42 -0.01
CA ALA A 298 20.67 -9.96 -0.11
C ALA A 298 21.91 -9.40 0.58
N THR A 299 22.48 -8.35 0.00
CA THR A 299 23.52 -7.51 0.61
C THR A 299 23.04 -6.06 0.61
N SER A 300 23.15 -5.38 1.76
CA SER A 300 22.76 -3.98 1.92
C SER A 300 23.86 -3.18 2.58
N TYR A 301 24.05 -1.95 2.12
CA TYR A 301 24.98 -0.95 2.67
C TYR A 301 24.21 0.34 2.89
N GLY A 302 24.26 0.87 4.11
CA GLY A 302 23.65 2.14 4.49
C GLY A 302 24.69 3.06 5.12
N PHE A 303 24.62 4.33 4.78
CA PHE A 303 25.44 5.40 5.37
C PHE A 303 24.55 6.60 5.63
N SER A 304 24.68 7.21 6.82
CA SER A 304 24.06 8.50 7.10
C SER A 304 24.92 9.37 8.00
N LYS A 305 24.85 10.69 7.81
CA LYS A 305 25.56 11.70 8.61
C LYS A 305 24.79 13.00 8.64
N GLY A 306 24.63 13.59 9.81
CA GLY A 306 24.13 14.95 9.98
C GLY A 306 25.27 15.92 10.35
N PHE A 307 25.39 16.98 9.58
CA PHE A 307 26.38 18.03 9.76
C PHE A 307 25.69 19.28 10.29
N GLU A 308 26.22 19.86 11.35
CA GLU A 308 25.89 21.22 11.75
C GLU A 308 26.71 22.19 10.91
N LEU A 309 26.06 23.06 10.14
CA LEU A 309 26.74 24.06 9.31
C LEU A 309 27.16 25.25 10.17
N SER A 310 26.22 25.83 10.89
CA SER A 310 26.40 26.86 11.92
C SER A 310 25.04 27.20 12.52
N PRO A 311 25.00 27.94 13.67
CA PRO A 311 23.72 28.42 14.24
C PRO A 311 22.91 29.31 13.29
N LYS A 312 23.52 29.91 12.28
CA LYS A 312 22.87 30.75 11.28
C LYS A 312 22.33 29.92 10.10
N PHE A 313 23.06 28.88 9.68
CA PHE A 313 22.74 28.09 8.49
C PHE A 313 22.08 26.73 8.82
N GLY A 314 21.92 26.40 10.12
CA GLY A 314 21.28 25.19 10.56
C GLY A 314 22.11 23.93 10.34
N ALA A 315 21.48 22.84 9.95
CA ALA A 315 22.14 21.56 9.78
C ALA A 315 21.64 20.84 8.52
N VAL A 316 22.50 20.00 7.95
CA VAL A 316 22.21 19.12 6.81
C VAL A 316 22.40 17.67 7.23
N ASN A 317 21.45 16.84 6.92
CA ASN A 317 21.53 15.38 7.03
C ASN A 317 21.60 14.78 5.62
N PHE A 318 22.52 13.86 5.41
CA PHE A 318 22.71 13.13 4.16
C PHE A 318 22.65 11.63 4.44
N GLY A 319 22.00 10.90 3.54
CA GLY A 319 21.92 9.44 3.60
C GLY A 319 22.05 8.81 2.22
N ILE A 320 22.66 7.63 2.19
CA ILE A 320 22.71 6.76 1.01
C ILE A 320 22.48 5.32 1.45
N ASN A 321 21.67 4.60 0.67
CA ASN A 321 21.44 3.19 0.85
C ASN A 321 21.56 2.45 -0.48
N TYR A 322 22.27 1.35 -0.48
CA TYR A 322 22.39 0.42 -1.61
C TYR A 322 21.98 -0.97 -1.18
N VAL A 323 21.17 -1.62 -1.99
CA VAL A 323 20.76 -3.02 -1.80
C VAL A 323 20.93 -3.79 -3.10
N ASN A 324 21.46 -4.98 -3.00
CA ASN A 324 21.50 -5.98 -4.07
C ASN A 324 20.91 -7.29 -3.54
N SER A 325 19.80 -7.74 -4.13
CA SER A 325 19.05 -8.91 -3.70
C SER A 325 18.82 -9.86 -4.86
N PHE A 326 18.87 -11.16 -4.60
CA PHE A 326 18.61 -12.22 -5.56
C PHE A 326 17.52 -13.16 -5.02
N GLN A 327 16.83 -13.87 -5.88
CA GLN A 327 15.87 -14.88 -5.48
C GLN A 327 16.59 -16.06 -4.84
N ASP A 328 17.64 -16.53 -5.47
CA ASP A 328 18.57 -17.54 -4.95
C ASP A 328 20.01 -17.03 -5.18
N ASN A 329 20.86 -17.11 -4.18
CA ASN A 329 22.25 -16.67 -4.30
C ASN A 329 23.09 -17.58 -5.21
N ARG A 330 22.66 -18.81 -5.44
CA ARG A 330 23.25 -19.77 -6.38
C ARG A 330 22.80 -19.50 -7.82
N ASP A 331 21.54 -19.03 -7.98
CA ASP A 331 20.94 -18.65 -9.25
C ASP A 331 20.62 -17.15 -9.22
N LYS A 332 21.45 -16.35 -9.87
CA LYS A 332 21.32 -14.89 -9.88
C LYS A 332 20.52 -14.36 -11.07
N LEU A 333 19.66 -15.17 -11.63
CA LEU A 333 18.80 -14.76 -12.76
C LEU A 333 17.81 -13.69 -12.34
N LYS A 334 17.03 -13.94 -11.27
CA LYS A 334 16.14 -12.94 -10.67
C LYS A 334 16.92 -12.05 -9.70
N ALA A 335 17.02 -10.76 -10.01
CA ALA A 335 17.75 -9.78 -9.21
C ALA A 335 16.94 -8.49 -9.02
N TYR A 336 17.06 -7.90 -7.84
CA TYR A 336 16.55 -6.58 -7.50
C TYR A 336 17.69 -5.75 -6.91
N LYS A 337 17.94 -4.58 -7.51
CA LYS A 337 18.90 -3.61 -7.01
C LYS A 337 18.22 -2.29 -6.73
N ARG A 338 18.64 -1.61 -5.65
CA ARG A 338 18.12 -0.31 -5.28
C ARG A 338 19.25 0.59 -4.80
N VAL A 339 19.25 1.82 -5.27
CA VAL A 339 20.06 2.93 -4.74
C VAL A 339 19.11 4.03 -4.32
N ASN A 340 19.21 4.48 -3.08
CA ASN A 340 18.49 5.66 -2.60
C ASN A 340 19.47 6.65 -1.99
N THR A 341 19.31 7.93 -2.31
CA THR A 341 20.04 9.03 -1.69
C THR A 341 19.05 10.06 -1.22
N ASN A 342 19.34 10.68 -0.09
CA ASN A 342 18.55 11.78 0.42
C ASN A 342 19.44 12.85 1.05
N ALA A 343 19.05 14.11 0.90
CA ALA A 343 19.65 15.23 1.59
C ALA A 343 18.56 16.08 2.22
N MET A 344 18.72 16.43 3.50
CA MET A 344 17.73 17.19 4.24
C MET A 344 18.40 18.33 4.98
N TRP A 345 18.04 19.56 4.63
CA TRP A 345 18.48 20.78 5.30
C TRP A 345 17.39 21.26 6.25
N SER A 346 17.75 21.57 7.50
CA SER A 346 16.83 22.11 8.49
C SER A 346 17.42 23.33 9.18
N ASN A 347 16.63 24.39 9.28
CA ASN A 347 17.03 25.62 9.94
C ASN A 347 15.85 26.29 10.64
N THR A 348 16.15 27.16 11.61
CA THR A 348 15.18 27.98 12.32
C THR A 348 15.50 29.46 12.19
N PHE A 349 14.48 30.27 11.86
CA PHE A 349 14.63 31.70 11.56
C PHE A 349 13.81 32.55 12.55
N GLY A 350 14.17 33.83 12.63
CA GLY A 350 13.53 34.84 13.47
C GLY A 350 14.21 35.01 14.84
N LYS A 351 14.02 36.17 15.46
CA LYS A 351 14.60 36.52 16.77
C LYS A 351 14.30 35.49 17.86
N TYR A 352 13.13 34.84 17.80
CA TYR A 352 12.68 33.81 18.75
C TYR A 352 12.61 32.42 18.12
N LYS A 353 13.28 32.19 16.97
CA LYS A 353 13.25 30.91 16.23
C LYS A 353 11.83 30.43 15.94
N GLN A 354 10.95 31.33 15.54
CA GLN A 354 9.53 31.08 15.30
C GLN A 354 9.27 30.29 14.03
N LEU A 355 10.08 30.49 12.98
CA LEU A 355 9.95 29.78 11.72
C LEU A 355 10.98 28.64 11.66
N LYS A 356 10.50 27.40 11.62
CA LYS A 356 11.31 26.22 11.30
C LYS A 356 11.05 25.86 9.85
N ASN A 357 12.12 25.72 9.07
CA ASN A 357 12.08 25.23 7.69
C ASN A 357 12.88 23.94 7.57
N THR A 358 12.34 22.97 6.83
CA THR A 358 13.04 21.74 6.46
C THR A 358 12.83 21.55 4.97
N PHE A 359 13.93 21.51 4.22
CA PHE A 359 13.97 21.28 2.80
C PHE A 359 14.63 19.93 2.54
N SER A 360 14.05 19.08 1.70
CA SER A 360 14.62 17.78 1.36
C SER A 360 14.62 17.51 -0.13
N VAL A 361 15.64 16.79 -0.55
CA VAL A 361 15.83 16.27 -1.91
C VAL A 361 16.08 14.78 -1.81
N ASP A 362 15.32 14.02 -2.58
CA ASP A 362 15.41 12.57 -2.60
C ASP A 362 15.59 12.07 -4.03
N TYR A 363 16.44 11.08 -4.20
CA TYR A 363 16.60 10.34 -5.44
C TYR A 363 16.65 8.85 -5.16
N GLY A 364 15.85 8.09 -5.90
CA GLY A 364 15.84 6.63 -5.84
C GLY A 364 15.91 6.01 -7.22
N ARG A 365 16.61 4.89 -7.34
CA ARG A 365 16.63 4.07 -8.55
C ARG A 365 16.50 2.60 -8.19
N ASN A 366 15.61 1.92 -8.88
CA ASN A 366 15.36 0.48 -8.75
C ASN A 366 15.60 -0.19 -10.08
N LEU A 367 16.25 -1.34 -10.04
CA LEU A 367 16.43 -2.27 -11.14
C LEU A 367 15.92 -3.62 -10.69
N ASP A 368 14.78 -4.04 -11.21
CA ASP A 368 14.13 -5.30 -10.90
C ASP A 368 13.96 -6.10 -12.17
N GLY A 369 14.37 -7.35 -12.20
CA GLY A 369 14.20 -8.13 -13.41
C GLY A 369 14.79 -9.53 -13.36
N ILE A 370 14.41 -10.28 -14.37
CA ILE A 370 14.90 -11.61 -14.66
C ILE A 370 15.80 -11.51 -15.88
N LYS A 371 17.04 -11.97 -15.74
CA LYS A 371 18.00 -12.07 -16.83
C LYS A 371 17.67 -13.25 -17.73
N HIS A 372 18.21 -13.22 -18.94
CA HIS A 372 18.21 -14.36 -19.81
C HIS A 372 18.83 -15.57 -19.13
N ASP A 373 18.13 -16.69 -19.18
CA ASP A 373 18.57 -18.00 -18.75
C ASP A 373 19.14 -18.72 -19.98
N PRO A 374 20.40 -19.14 -20.00
CA PRO A 374 20.94 -19.89 -21.15
C PRO A 374 20.21 -21.19 -21.45
N ASP A 375 19.57 -21.77 -20.45
CA ASP A 375 18.82 -23.02 -20.57
C ASP A 375 17.33 -22.79 -20.94
N ASP A 376 16.89 -21.52 -21.10
CA ASP A 376 15.53 -21.16 -21.53
C ASP A 376 15.47 -21.11 -23.08
N GLU A 377 14.81 -22.09 -23.70
CA GLU A 377 14.59 -22.18 -25.14
C GLU A 377 13.94 -20.89 -25.72
N LYS A 378 13.14 -20.20 -24.91
CA LYS A 378 12.46 -18.96 -25.32
C LYS A 378 13.29 -17.71 -25.09
N SER A 379 14.44 -17.82 -24.48
CA SER A 379 15.32 -16.68 -24.17
C SER A 379 14.59 -15.52 -23.47
N THR A 380 13.67 -15.85 -22.55
CA THR A 380 12.82 -14.87 -21.90
C THR A 380 13.60 -13.93 -21.01
N ARG A 381 13.35 -12.63 -21.16
CA ARG A 381 13.90 -11.59 -20.28
C ARG A 381 12.81 -10.63 -19.87
N THR A 382 12.73 -10.32 -18.57
CA THR A 382 11.84 -9.29 -18.04
C THR A 382 12.62 -8.30 -17.18
N ARG A 383 12.27 -7.02 -17.26
CA ARG A 383 12.93 -5.95 -16.50
C ARG A 383 11.95 -4.86 -16.16
N PHE A 384 12.00 -4.42 -14.90
CA PHE A 384 11.39 -3.17 -14.45
C PHE A 384 12.49 -2.23 -13.96
N ASP A 385 12.72 -1.15 -14.66
CA ASP A 385 13.66 -0.08 -14.30
C ASP A 385 12.85 1.14 -13.91
N SER A 386 13.12 1.68 -12.72
CA SER A 386 12.47 2.91 -12.30
C SER A 386 13.45 3.83 -11.57
N TRP A 387 13.30 5.13 -11.79
CA TRP A 387 13.87 6.14 -10.91
C TRP A 387 12.78 7.11 -10.46
N ASN A 388 13.00 7.69 -9.32
CA ASN A 388 12.19 8.78 -8.79
C ASN A 388 13.08 9.88 -8.22
N PHE A 389 12.65 11.10 -8.42
CA PHE A 389 13.23 12.30 -7.86
C PHE A 389 12.14 13.07 -7.15
N SER A 390 12.42 13.56 -5.93
CA SER A 390 11.45 14.42 -5.26
C SER A 390 12.13 15.55 -4.49
N VAL A 391 11.44 16.68 -4.46
CA VAL A 391 11.79 17.84 -3.65
C VAL A 391 10.62 18.13 -2.74
N SER A 392 10.90 18.36 -1.46
CA SER A 392 9.87 18.79 -0.52
C SER A 392 10.37 19.89 0.40
N ASN A 393 9.42 20.76 0.81
CA ASN A 393 9.68 21.82 1.79
C ASN A 393 8.58 21.79 2.84
N ARG A 394 8.99 21.85 4.11
CA ARG A 394 8.10 21.95 5.27
C ARG A 394 8.48 23.20 6.05
N SER A 395 7.60 24.18 6.03
CA SER A 395 7.72 25.43 6.78
C SER A 395 6.70 25.44 7.91
N ASN A 396 7.16 25.68 9.11
CA ASN A 396 6.31 25.73 10.30
C ASN A 396 6.57 27.04 11.05
N TYR A 397 5.56 27.89 11.13
CA TYR A 397 5.61 29.18 11.82
C TYR A 397 4.77 29.16 13.06
N ARG A 398 5.40 29.50 14.19
CA ARG A 398 4.76 29.57 15.51
C ARG A 398 4.48 30.99 15.89
N PHE A 399 3.23 31.26 16.26
CA PHE A 399 2.81 32.53 16.83
C PHE A 399 2.99 32.53 18.36
N ASN A 400 3.40 33.65 18.91
CA ASN A 400 3.60 33.78 20.34
C ASN A 400 2.31 34.14 21.10
N SER A 401 1.32 34.72 20.43
CA SER A 401 0.06 35.17 21.04
C SER A 401 -1.10 35.09 20.02
N GLY A 402 -2.32 35.29 20.47
CA GLY A 402 -3.52 35.26 19.65
C GLY A 402 -4.15 33.86 19.52
N PHE A 403 -5.22 33.76 18.76
CA PHE A 403 -5.94 32.49 18.47
C PHE A 403 -5.06 31.51 17.73
N LEU A 404 -4.44 31.93 16.63
CA LEU A 404 -3.54 31.10 15.87
C LEU A 404 -2.25 30.85 16.64
N LYS A 405 -1.88 29.58 16.78
CA LYS A 405 -0.67 29.12 17.46
C LYS A 405 0.39 28.66 16.51
N ASN A 406 -0.04 28.03 15.39
CA ASN A 406 0.88 27.47 14.43
C ASN A 406 0.27 27.52 13.01
N VAL A 407 1.13 27.75 12.02
CA VAL A 407 0.85 27.57 10.59
C VAL A 407 1.93 26.67 10.01
N SER A 408 1.52 25.63 9.30
CA SER A 408 2.42 24.69 8.63
C SER A 408 2.10 24.66 7.14
N LEU A 409 3.11 24.89 6.31
CA LEU A 409 3.04 24.73 4.85
C LEU A 409 3.95 23.59 4.44
N ASN A 410 3.36 22.56 3.80
CA ASN A 410 4.11 21.44 3.23
C ASN A 410 3.94 21.47 1.71
N LEU A 411 5.04 21.47 0.99
CA LEU A 411 5.11 21.44 -0.45
C LEU A 411 5.88 20.19 -0.88
N ARG A 412 5.40 19.53 -1.93
CA ARG A 412 6.10 18.41 -2.54
C ARG A 412 5.91 18.41 -4.05
N TYR A 413 7.00 18.15 -4.75
CA TYR A 413 7.02 17.77 -6.16
C TYR A 413 7.79 16.46 -6.29
N ALA A 414 7.24 15.51 -7.02
CA ALA A 414 7.90 14.26 -7.32
C ALA A 414 7.65 13.89 -8.78
N GLU A 415 8.72 13.47 -9.44
CA GLU A 415 8.72 12.98 -10.81
C GLU A 415 9.46 11.63 -10.86
N GLY A 416 8.98 10.73 -11.71
CA GLY A 416 9.62 9.45 -11.91
C GLY A 416 9.63 9.00 -13.36
N HIS A 417 10.38 7.96 -13.62
CA HIS A 417 10.37 7.24 -14.88
C HIS A 417 10.29 5.75 -14.57
N GLN A 418 9.36 5.07 -15.19
CA GLN A 418 9.09 3.66 -14.98
C GLN A 418 9.07 2.94 -16.33
N VAL A 419 9.89 1.93 -16.49
CA VAL A 419 10.02 1.15 -17.72
C VAL A 419 9.79 -0.32 -17.42
N SER A 420 8.69 -0.86 -17.92
CA SER A 420 8.46 -2.31 -17.98
C SER A 420 8.85 -2.82 -19.35
N TYR A 421 9.79 -3.75 -19.39
CA TYR A 421 10.29 -4.35 -20.61
C TYR A 421 10.26 -5.85 -20.53
N THR A 422 9.76 -6.47 -21.60
CA THR A 422 9.77 -7.93 -21.77
C THR A 422 10.22 -8.29 -23.17
N GLU A 423 10.99 -9.38 -23.29
CA GLU A 423 11.36 -9.98 -24.59
C GLU A 423 11.38 -11.49 -24.46
N GLN A 424 11.07 -12.15 -25.56
CA GLN A 424 11.21 -13.60 -25.71
C GLN A 424 11.38 -14.00 -27.17
N LEU A 425 12.10 -15.07 -27.39
CA LEU A 425 12.17 -15.71 -28.70
C LEU A 425 10.84 -16.41 -29.00
N VAL A 426 10.27 -16.10 -30.15
CA VAL A 426 9.20 -16.88 -30.78
C VAL A 426 9.85 -17.77 -31.82
N ASN A 427 9.54 -19.05 -31.79
CA ASN A 427 10.04 -20.04 -32.74
C ASN A 427 8.86 -20.95 -33.17
N GLU A 428 8.16 -20.52 -34.19
CA GLU A 428 6.97 -21.18 -34.74
C GLU A 428 7.16 -21.35 -36.27
N PRO A 429 6.49 -22.28 -36.92
CA PRO A 429 6.61 -22.46 -38.37
C PRO A 429 6.27 -21.19 -39.15
N TYR A 430 5.29 -20.45 -38.72
CA TYR A 430 4.90 -19.12 -39.18
C TYR A 430 4.09 -18.41 -38.09
N ILE A 431 3.97 -17.10 -38.16
CA ILE A 431 3.18 -16.29 -37.27
C ILE A 431 2.08 -15.56 -37.98
N LEU A 432 0.97 -15.35 -37.28
CA LEU A 432 -0.19 -14.63 -37.77
C LEU A 432 -0.40 -13.40 -36.90
N TYR A 433 -0.54 -12.22 -37.45
CA TYR A 433 -0.86 -11.01 -36.71
C TYR A 433 -1.66 -10.02 -37.55
N THR A 434 -2.23 -9.02 -36.91
CA THR A 434 -2.86 -7.89 -37.55
C THR A 434 -2.50 -6.60 -36.85
N THR A 435 -2.38 -5.52 -37.60
CA THR A 435 -2.15 -4.16 -37.09
C THR A 435 -3.43 -3.33 -37.06
N ALA A 436 -4.56 -3.92 -37.45
CA ALA A 436 -5.84 -3.23 -37.52
C ALA A 436 -6.24 -2.61 -36.17
N THR A 437 -6.73 -1.38 -36.19
CA THR A 437 -7.17 -0.58 -35.05
C THR A 437 -8.66 -0.28 -35.06
N THR A 438 -9.40 -0.80 -36.03
CA THR A 438 -10.83 -0.62 -36.21
C THR A 438 -11.55 -1.94 -36.07
N THR A 439 -12.79 -1.91 -35.55
CA THR A 439 -13.67 -3.07 -35.47
C THR A 439 -14.06 -3.52 -36.87
N GLY A 440 -14.00 -4.83 -37.14
CA GLY A 440 -14.38 -5.44 -38.42
C GLY A 440 -13.49 -6.61 -38.84
N VAL A 441 -13.77 -7.14 -40.06
CA VAL A 441 -12.96 -8.20 -40.65
C VAL A 441 -11.79 -7.58 -41.41
N HIS A 442 -10.60 -8.09 -41.14
CA HIS A 442 -9.36 -7.64 -41.75
C HIS A 442 -8.57 -8.82 -42.31
N GLU A 443 -7.86 -8.58 -43.38
CA GLU A 443 -6.81 -9.49 -43.81
C GLU A 443 -5.60 -9.27 -42.94
N GLY A 444 -5.17 -10.30 -42.22
CA GLY A 444 -3.97 -10.28 -41.40
C GLY A 444 -2.72 -10.67 -42.19
N THR A 445 -1.58 -10.63 -41.53
CA THR A 445 -0.27 -10.89 -42.12
C THR A 445 0.24 -12.25 -41.68
N TYR A 446 0.76 -13.00 -42.65
CA TYR A 446 1.66 -14.13 -42.40
C TYR A 446 3.11 -13.61 -42.42
N ASP A 447 3.93 -14.11 -41.53
CA ASP A 447 5.34 -13.79 -41.47
C ASP A 447 6.17 -14.99 -41.02
N THR A 448 7.49 -14.84 -41.07
CA THR A 448 8.42 -15.87 -40.59
C THR A 448 8.25 -16.10 -39.09
N GLY A 449 8.32 -17.35 -38.67
CA GLY A 449 8.01 -17.78 -37.32
C GLY A 449 9.15 -17.58 -36.30
N VAL A 450 10.32 -17.08 -36.72
CA VAL A 450 11.47 -16.94 -35.82
C VAL A 450 11.84 -15.47 -35.64
N TYR A 451 11.54 -14.91 -34.48
CA TYR A 451 11.87 -13.52 -34.13
C TYR A 451 11.86 -13.30 -32.60
N THR A 452 12.46 -12.20 -32.13
CA THR A 452 12.39 -11.79 -30.73
C THR A 452 11.23 -10.82 -30.54
N ALA A 453 10.16 -11.28 -29.89
CA ALA A 453 9.04 -10.44 -29.52
C ALA A 453 9.40 -9.54 -28.34
N LYS A 454 9.05 -8.25 -28.44
CA LYS A 454 9.36 -7.24 -27.41
C LYS A 454 8.09 -6.50 -27.01
N SER A 455 8.00 -6.11 -25.73
CA SER A 455 6.97 -5.23 -25.22
C SER A 455 7.62 -4.22 -24.27
N LEU A 456 7.28 -2.95 -24.43
CA LEU A 456 7.81 -1.83 -23.67
C LEU A 456 6.65 -0.94 -23.19
N ILE A 457 6.62 -0.66 -21.87
CA ILE A 457 5.72 0.33 -21.28
C ILE A 457 6.57 1.41 -20.62
N ASP A 458 6.51 2.62 -21.17
CA ASP A 458 7.20 3.82 -20.67
C ASP A 458 6.21 4.67 -19.88
N GLY A 459 6.43 4.83 -18.57
CA GLY A 459 5.63 5.68 -17.70
C GLY A 459 6.48 6.80 -17.10
N ARG A 460 5.92 8.02 -17.01
CA ARG A 460 6.53 9.19 -16.36
C ARG A 460 5.55 9.81 -15.38
N PRO A 461 5.36 9.18 -14.19
CA PRO A 461 4.45 9.68 -13.16
C PRO A 461 4.97 10.99 -12.57
N ILE A 462 4.06 11.95 -12.40
CA ILE A 462 4.26 13.21 -11.71
C ILE A 462 3.26 13.30 -10.57
N ASN A 463 3.74 13.60 -9.36
CA ASN A 463 2.90 13.81 -8.19
C ASN A 463 3.32 15.09 -7.48
N SER A 464 2.40 16.03 -7.28
CA SER A 464 2.63 17.26 -6.55
C SER A 464 1.59 17.42 -5.46
N ALA A 465 1.98 18.00 -4.34
CA ALA A 465 1.08 18.26 -3.22
C ALA A 465 1.42 19.59 -2.54
N VAL A 466 0.37 20.28 -2.10
CA VAL A 466 0.42 21.48 -1.27
C VAL A 466 -0.54 21.28 -0.11
N ASN A 467 -0.03 21.31 1.13
CA ASN A 467 -0.85 21.23 2.33
C ASN A 467 -0.58 22.46 3.19
N LEU A 468 -1.65 23.17 3.57
CA LEU A 468 -1.62 24.33 4.44
C LEU A 468 -2.49 24.06 5.67
N ASP A 469 -1.85 23.96 6.82
CA ASP A 469 -2.48 23.60 8.08
C ASP A 469 -2.35 24.75 9.08
N PHE A 470 -3.44 25.06 9.78
CA PHE A 470 -3.52 26.04 10.86
C PHE A 470 -3.90 25.34 12.14
N THR A 471 -3.28 25.74 13.26
CA THR A 471 -3.68 25.29 14.58
C THR A 471 -3.97 26.52 15.46
N GLY A 472 -5.13 26.52 16.08
CA GLY A 472 -5.56 27.56 17.00
C GLY A 472 -5.99 27.00 18.35
N GLY A 473 -6.15 27.86 19.32
CA GLY A 473 -6.66 27.45 20.62
C GLY A 473 -7.54 28.52 21.28
N PHE A 474 -8.62 28.10 21.90
CA PHE A 474 -9.52 28.93 22.69
C PHE A 474 -10.09 28.16 23.88
N LYS A 475 -10.81 28.86 24.78
CA LYS A 475 -11.47 28.22 25.92
C LYS A 475 -12.97 28.46 25.86
N THR A 476 -13.74 27.44 26.23
CA THR A 476 -15.17 27.55 26.51
C THR A 476 -15.41 27.12 27.95
N GLY A 477 -15.61 28.09 28.85
CA GLY A 477 -15.60 27.83 30.28
C GLY A 477 -14.28 27.20 30.71
N ASN A 478 -14.29 26.02 31.32
CA ASN A 478 -13.11 25.31 31.78
C ASN A 478 -12.49 24.37 30.72
N ILE A 479 -13.10 24.23 29.56
CA ILE A 479 -12.61 23.34 28.50
C ILE A 479 -11.70 24.14 27.58
N ALA A 480 -10.50 23.61 27.36
CA ALA A 480 -9.55 24.13 26.38
C ALA A 480 -9.69 23.36 25.08
N HIS A 481 -9.91 24.08 23.99
CA HIS A 481 -10.07 23.58 22.64
C HIS A 481 -8.81 23.85 21.82
N TYR A 482 -8.36 22.84 21.10
CA TYR A 482 -7.29 22.93 20.11
C TYR A 482 -7.87 22.62 18.75
N ILE A 483 -8.15 23.69 17.98
CA ILE A 483 -8.72 23.54 16.64
C ILE A 483 -7.62 23.50 15.60
N SER A 484 -7.64 22.46 14.78
CA SER A 484 -6.83 22.36 13.58
C SER A 484 -7.74 22.46 12.35
N PHE A 485 -7.37 23.28 11.38
CA PHE A 485 -8.08 23.39 10.12
C PHE A 485 -7.10 23.64 8.99
N GLY A 486 -7.46 23.25 7.79
CA GLY A 486 -6.55 23.39 6.69
C GLY A 486 -7.09 22.93 5.36
N THR A 487 -6.22 23.04 4.36
CA THR A 487 -6.51 22.64 2.98
C THR A 487 -5.34 21.86 2.41
N GLY A 488 -5.65 20.87 1.59
CA GLY A 488 -4.68 20.10 0.82
C GLY A 488 -5.09 20.04 -0.64
N PHE A 489 -4.15 20.31 -1.53
CA PHE A 489 -4.31 20.11 -2.96
C PHE A 489 -3.28 19.08 -3.44
N SER A 490 -3.71 18.12 -4.25
CA SER A 490 -2.81 17.18 -4.92
C SER A 490 -3.07 17.10 -6.42
N TYR A 491 -2.00 16.87 -7.15
CA TYR A 491 -1.97 16.72 -8.60
C TYR A 491 -1.21 15.45 -8.97
N SER A 492 -1.81 14.59 -9.80
CA SER A 492 -1.18 13.37 -10.31
C SER A 492 -1.40 13.27 -11.81
N ALA A 493 -0.31 13.06 -12.57
CA ALA A 493 -0.31 12.92 -14.03
C ALA A 493 0.72 11.89 -14.47
N ASN A 494 0.58 11.40 -15.70
CA ASN A 494 1.60 10.54 -16.32
C ASN A 494 1.93 11.08 -17.72
N ASN A 495 3.19 11.48 -17.92
CA ASN A 495 3.70 12.06 -19.16
C ASN A 495 4.52 11.06 -19.97
N GLY A 496 4.42 9.76 -19.68
CA GLY A 496 5.12 8.70 -20.40
C GLY A 496 4.56 8.45 -21.80
N LEU A 497 5.37 7.84 -22.64
CA LEU A 497 4.93 7.40 -23.99
C LEU A 497 3.95 6.23 -23.94
N GLY A 498 3.83 5.57 -22.77
CA GLY A 498 2.89 4.50 -22.55
C GLY A 498 3.30 3.17 -23.17
N GLN A 499 2.32 2.45 -23.69
CA GLN A 499 2.55 1.21 -24.39
C GLN A 499 3.14 1.51 -25.76
N THR A 500 4.41 1.22 -25.95
CA THR A 500 5.11 1.39 -27.22
C THR A 500 5.26 0.04 -27.92
N ILE A 501 4.67 -0.07 -29.10
CA ILE A 501 4.73 -1.26 -29.95
C ILE A 501 5.02 -0.78 -31.37
N ASP A 502 5.96 -1.44 -32.04
CA ASP A 502 6.14 -1.21 -33.48
C ASP A 502 4.94 -1.83 -34.21
N PRO A 503 4.16 -1.04 -34.97
CA PRO A 503 2.99 -1.57 -35.69
C PRO A 503 3.37 -2.53 -36.81
N ASN A 504 4.61 -2.54 -37.26
CA ASN A 504 5.10 -3.37 -38.37
C ASN A 504 5.77 -4.66 -37.87
N GLU A 505 5.96 -4.83 -36.55
CA GLU A 505 6.52 -6.06 -36.01
C GLU A 505 5.42 -7.01 -35.52
N PRO A 506 5.62 -8.33 -35.69
CA PRO A 506 4.75 -9.31 -35.08
C PRO A 506 4.75 -9.21 -33.55
N ARG A 507 3.59 -9.42 -32.95
CA ARG A 507 3.43 -9.30 -31.51
C ARG A 507 3.62 -10.62 -30.81
N SER A 508 4.17 -10.54 -29.59
CA SER A 508 4.16 -11.70 -28.70
C SER A 508 2.72 -12.15 -28.44
N GLY A 509 2.47 -13.43 -28.49
CA GLY A 509 1.16 -14.01 -28.19
C GLY A 509 0.25 -14.30 -29.38
N THR A 510 0.60 -13.88 -30.57
CA THR A 510 -0.08 -14.34 -31.78
C THR A 510 0.25 -15.82 -32.03
N LYS A 511 -0.65 -16.68 -31.61
CA LYS A 511 -0.49 -18.13 -31.88
C LYS A 511 -1.05 -18.50 -33.22
N VAL A 512 -0.39 -19.43 -33.89
CA VAL A 512 -1.01 -20.15 -35.00
C VAL A 512 -2.27 -20.79 -34.47
N ALA A 513 -3.41 -20.29 -34.87
CA ALA A 513 -4.70 -20.89 -34.52
C ALA A 513 -4.86 -22.22 -35.28
N THR A 514 -4.53 -23.29 -34.56
CA THR A 514 -4.93 -24.59 -34.99
C THR A 514 -6.41 -24.75 -34.80
N THR A 515 -7.35 -24.90 -35.41
CA THR A 515 -8.73 -25.37 -35.32
C THR A 515 -9.67 -24.75 -34.29
N THR A 516 -9.17 -24.07 -33.22
CA THR A 516 -10.06 -23.50 -32.19
C THR A 516 -10.17 -21.99 -32.36
N ILE A 517 -11.39 -21.51 -32.62
CA ILE A 517 -11.68 -20.07 -32.66
C ILE A 517 -11.70 -19.58 -31.23
N GLY A 518 -10.69 -18.84 -30.85
CA GLY A 518 -10.59 -18.19 -29.55
C GLY A 518 -10.21 -16.73 -29.73
N ALA A 519 -10.89 -15.82 -29.04
CA ALA A 519 -10.47 -14.44 -28.99
C ALA A 519 -9.15 -14.32 -28.24
N THR A 520 -8.18 -13.67 -28.85
CA THR A 520 -6.95 -13.25 -28.15
C THR A 520 -6.96 -11.74 -27.99
N SER A 521 -6.69 -11.25 -26.78
CA SER A 521 -6.46 -9.82 -26.62
C SER A 521 -5.07 -9.47 -27.12
N SER A 522 -4.96 -8.40 -27.88
CA SER A 522 -3.68 -7.92 -28.37
C SER A 522 -3.48 -6.44 -28.06
N GLU A 523 -2.21 -6.06 -27.90
CA GLU A 523 -1.86 -4.68 -27.55
C GLU A 523 -1.67 -3.82 -28.79
N ARG A 524 -1.98 -2.55 -28.62
CA ARG A 524 -1.72 -1.49 -29.57
C ARG A 524 -1.01 -0.37 -28.83
N PHE A 525 -0.47 0.59 -29.56
CA PHE A 525 0.09 1.79 -28.98
C PHE A 525 -0.99 2.53 -28.15
N TYR A 526 -0.60 2.93 -26.94
CA TYR A 526 -1.43 3.77 -26.08
C TYR A 526 -0.59 4.78 -25.32
N ASP A 527 -0.76 6.07 -25.64
CA ASP A 527 -0.01 7.18 -25.06
C ASP A 527 -0.60 7.58 -23.70
N PHE A 528 0.20 7.54 -22.65
CA PHE A 528 -0.25 7.89 -21.31
C PHE A 528 -0.54 9.38 -21.13
N ARG A 529 -0.04 10.24 -22.01
CA ARG A 529 -0.35 11.68 -22.02
C ARG A 529 -1.80 11.98 -22.37
N LEU A 530 -2.53 11.00 -22.92
CA LEU A 530 -3.97 11.09 -23.16
C LEU A 530 -4.79 10.98 -21.86
N ALA A 531 -4.20 10.48 -20.78
CA ALA A 531 -4.86 10.39 -19.49
C ALA A 531 -4.97 11.78 -18.85
N VAL A 532 -6.19 12.20 -18.52
CA VAL A 532 -6.43 13.49 -17.86
C VAL A 532 -5.91 13.46 -16.44
N ALA A 533 -5.08 14.43 -16.09
CA ALA A 533 -4.49 14.55 -14.77
C ALA A 533 -5.54 14.60 -13.65
N GLN A 534 -5.27 13.91 -12.59
CA GLN A 534 -6.09 13.91 -11.37
C GLN A 534 -5.79 15.15 -10.54
N LYS A 535 -6.83 15.81 -10.05
CA LYS A 535 -6.76 16.98 -9.17
C LYS A 535 -7.70 16.77 -8.00
N ASP A 536 -7.14 16.70 -6.80
CA ASP A 536 -7.91 16.48 -5.58
C ASP A 536 -7.72 17.69 -4.64
N LEU A 537 -8.83 18.20 -4.11
CA LEU A 537 -8.85 19.28 -3.12
C LEU A 537 -9.53 18.77 -1.86
N GLY A 538 -8.86 18.90 -0.72
CA GLY A 538 -9.42 18.57 0.59
C GLY A 538 -9.45 19.77 1.52
N LEU A 539 -10.53 19.90 2.29
CA LEU A 539 -10.71 20.88 3.36
C LEU A 539 -11.03 20.13 4.64
N TYR A 540 -10.45 20.52 5.77
CA TYR A 540 -10.78 19.89 7.06
C TYR A 540 -10.82 20.88 8.21
N ILE A 541 -11.58 20.50 9.24
CA ILE A 541 -11.55 21.11 10.56
C ILE A 541 -11.64 19.99 11.60
N GLU A 542 -10.86 20.08 12.67
CA GLU A 542 -10.80 19.10 13.75
C GLU A 542 -10.59 19.82 15.08
N ASP A 543 -11.35 19.47 16.10
CA ASP A 543 -11.20 19.95 17.47
C ASP A 543 -10.70 18.82 18.38
N VAL A 544 -9.74 19.16 19.22
CA VAL A 544 -9.22 18.27 20.28
C VAL A 544 -9.38 18.96 21.61
N PHE A 545 -10.12 18.34 22.52
CA PHE A 545 -10.35 18.87 23.87
C PHE A 545 -10.45 17.79 24.92
N THR A 546 -10.27 18.18 26.16
CA THR A 546 -10.49 17.34 27.33
C THR A 546 -11.59 17.95 28.20
N ALA A 547 -12.67 17.19 28.38
CA ALA A 547 -13.74 17.53 29.32
C ALA A 547 -13.61 16.68 30.59
N ASN A 548 -14.17 17.18 31.69
CA ASN A 548 -14.28 16.42 32.94
C ASN A 548 -15.69 15.86 33.05
N VAL A 549 -15.83 14.55 32.99
CA VAL A 549 -17.11 13.84 33.09
C VAL A 549 -17.04 12.93 34.31
N LEU A 550 -17.97 13.09 35.25
CA LEU A 550 -18.01 12.34 36.52
C LEU A 550 -16.67 12.38 37.28
N GLY A 551 -16.00 13.53 37.27
CA GLY A 551 -14.72 13.72 37.93
C GLY A 551 -13.50 13.08 37.23
N LYS A 552 -13.67 12.58 35.99
CA LYS A 552 -12.63 11.90 35.20
C LYS A 552 -12.43 12.55 33.83
N PRO A 553 -11.22 12.51 33.27
CA PRO A 553 -10.94 13.11 31.97
C PRO A 553 -11.57 12.29 30.84
N LEU A 554 -12.31 13.00 30.00
CA LEU A 554 -12.81 12.55 28.71
C LEU A 554 -12.06 13.31 27.62
N ASN A 555 -11.18 12.63 26.90
CA ASN A 555 -10.43 13.18 25.78
C ASN A 555 -11.22 12.94 24.49
N VAL A 556 -11.53 14.01 23.77
CA VAL A 556 -12.31 13.98 22.54
C VAL A 556 -11.49 14.59 21.41
N ARG A 557 -11.47 13.90 20.29
CA ARG A 557 -11.05 14.42 19.00
C ARG A 557 -12.23 14.25 18.05
N ALA A 558 -12.74 15.33 17.49
CA ALA A 558 -13.84 15.32 16.54
C ALA A 558 -13.50 16.22 15.36
N GLY A 559 -13.67 15.73 14.16
CA GLY A 559 -13.35 16.46 12.95
C GLY A 559 -14.22 16.07 11.77
N ILE A 560 -14.24 16.94 10.79
CA ILE A 560 -14.90 16.71 9.51
C ILE A 560 -13.96 17.12 8.39
N ARG A 561 -13.94 16.32 7.34
CA ARG A 561 -13.19 16.59 6.13
C ARG A 561 -14.12 16.55 4.92
N SER A 562 -13.93 17.47 4.01
CA SER A 562 -14.59 17.49 2.68
C SER A 562 -13.51 17.36 1.61
N ASP A 563 -13.67 16.37 0.73
CA ASP A 563 -12.77 16.16 -0.39
C ASP A 563 -13.54 16.29 -1.71
N ILE A 564 -12.93 16.98 -2.69
CA ILE A 564 -13.37 16.99 -4.08
C ILE A 564 -12.32 16.21 -4.87
N GLN A 565 -12.68 15.02 -5.28
CA GLN A 565 -11.80 14.07 -5.97
C GLN A 565 -12.36 13.77 -7.35
N ASN A 566 -11.66 14.18 -8.40
CA ASN A 566 -12.12 14.00 -9.78
C ASN A 566 -13.56 14.49 -10.04
N GLY A 567 -13.94 15.61 -9.39
CA GLY A 567 -15.29 16.17 -9.49
C GLY A 567 -16.33 15.55 -8.56
N TYR A 568 -15.98 14.50 -7.80
CA TYR A 568 -16.85 13.89 -6.81
C TYR A 568 -16.61 14.49 -5.43
N ALA A 569 -17.63 15.07 -4.84
CA ALA A 569 -17.58 15.62 -3.49
C ALA A 569 -17.91 14.55 -2.44
N SER A 570 -17.12 14.48 -1.39
CA SER A 570 -17.33 13.57 -0.25
C SER A 570 -17.16 14.29 1.08
N ILE A 571 -17.83 13.80 2.12
CA ILE A 571 -17.74 14.32 3.49
C ILE A 571 -17.39 13.17 4.43
N SER A 572 -16.35 13.36 5.25
CA SER A 572 -15.77 12.38 6.15
C SER A 572 -15.77 12.88 7.59
N PRO A 573 -16.84 12.66 8.37
CA PRO A 573 -16.80 12.85 9.81
C PRO A 573 -15.90 11.79 10.45
N ARG A 574 -15.14 12.19 11.47
CA ARG A 574 -14.23 11.31 12.24
C ARG A 574 -14.21 11.74 13.69
N THR A 575 -14.30 10.77 14.60
CA THR A 575 -14.23 11.04 16.02
C THR A 575 -13.45 9.94 16.74
N ASN A 576 -12.74 10.35 17.78
CA ASN A 576 -12.07 9.47 18.75
C ASN A 576 -12.37 9.99 20.15
N ILE A 577 -12.91 9.15 21.00
CA ILE A 577 -13.28 9.46 22.38
C ILE A 577 -12.53 8.51 23.29
N ASN A 578 -11.85 9.04 24.29
CA ASN A 578 -11.13 8.25 25.29
C ASN A 578 -11.55 8.68 26.67
N TYR A 579 -12.12 7.79 27.47
CA TYR A 579 -12.54 8.01 28.83
C TYR A 579 -11.60 7.33 29.82
N GLU A 580 -10.97 8.08 30.68
CA GLU A 580 -10.04 7.59 31.70
C GLU A 580 -10.79 7.27 33.01
N VAL A 581 -11.33 6.04 33.13
CA VAL A 581 -12.04 5.58 34.32
C VAL A 581 -11.15 5.63 35.57
N SER A 582 -9.89 5.29 35.42
CA SER A 582 -8.87 5.38 36.46
C SER A 582 -7.49 5.63 35.83
N LYS A 583 -6.46 5.88 36.64
CA LYS A 583 -5.06 5.95 36.17
C LYS A 583 -4.59 4.69 35.44
N ASN A 584 -5.29 3.57 35.68
CA ASN A 584 -4.92 2.25 35.15
C ASN A 584 -5.89 1.72 34.08
N LEU A 585 -7.07 2.32 33.92
CA LEU A 585 -8.09 1.82 33.01
C LEU A 585 -8.66 2.95 32.16
N ARG A 586 -8.57 2.77 30.85
CA ARG A 586 -9.10 3.68 29.81
C ARG A 586 -9.94 2.89 28.83
N PHE A 587 -11.10 3.44 28.48
CA PHE A 587 -11.91 2.97 27.34
C PHE A 587 -11.86 3.97 26.20
N GLY A 588 -11.89 3.45 24.96
CA GLY A 588 -11.91 4.25 23.76
C GLY A 588 -13.04 3.83 22.83
N LEU A 589 -13.64 4.81 22.16
CA LEU A 589 -14.60 4.67 21.08
C LEU A 589 -14.12 5.53 19.91
N ALA A 590 -14.11 4.95 18.70
CA ALA A 590 -13.83 5.72 17.50
C ALA A 590 -14.81 5.39 16.39
N TYR A 591 -15.15 6.42 15.59
CA TYR A 591 -16.00 6.30 14.40
C TYR A 591 -15.45 7.18 13.29
N GLY A 592 -15.49 6.71 12.04
CA GLY A 592 -15.06 7.55 10.94
C GLY A 592 -15.36 7.01 9.56
N LEU A 593 -15.45 7.93 8.62
CA LEU A 593 -15.54 7.67 7.20
C LEU A 593 -14.21 7.97 6.51
N GLY A 594 -13.88 7.19 5.49
CA GLY A 594 -12.73 7.37 4.62
C GLY A 594 -13.12 7.25 3.15
N TYR A 595 -12.42 8.01 2.29
CA TYR A 595 -12.58 7.93 0.84
C TYR A 595 -11.23 7.86 0.17
N LYS A 596 -11.11 6.98 -0.86
CA LYS A 596 -9.91 6.82 -1.69
C LYS A 596 -10.26 7.04 -3.15
N SER A 597 -9.60 7.99 -3.78
CA SER A 597 -9.74 8.31 -5.20
C SER A 597 -9.26 7.16 -6.10
N PRO A 598 -9.93 6.85 -7.21
CA PRO A 598 -9.38 5.93 -8.21
C PRO A 598 -8.08 6.49 -8.82
N GLY A 599 -7.14 5.60 -9.14
CA GLY A 599 -5.92 5.98 -9.85
C GLY A 599 -6.13 6.25 -11.34
N LEU A 600 -5.11 6.85 -11.99
CA LEU A 600 -5.19 7.19 -13.42
C LEU A 600 -5.44 5.95 -14.29
N ALA A 601 -4.78 4.85 -14.03
CA ALA A 601 -4.95 3.62 -14.80
C ALA A 601 -6.35 3.01 -14.69
N GLN A 602 -7.05 3.25 -13.59
CA GLN A 602 -8.43 2.79 -13.43
C GLN A 602 -9.41 3.70 -14.19
N ARG A 603 -9.13 5.00 -14.22
CA ARG A 603 -9.98 5.99 -14.90
C ARG A 603 -9.75 6.05 -16.40
N PHE A 604 -8.52 5.84 -16.83
CA PHE A 604 -8.07 5.93 -18.22
C PHE A 604 -7.36 4.65 -18.65
N PRO A 605 -8.04 3.49 -18.60
CA PRO A 605 -7.50 2.27 -19.20
C PRO A 605 -7.43 2.46 -20.71
N GLY A 606 -6.40 1.92 -21.32
CA GLY A 606 -6.26 1.95 -22.78
C GLY A 606 -7.31 1.10 -23.49
N PRO A 607 -7.51 1.27 -24.79
CA PRO A 607 -8.36 0.42 -25.57
C PRO A 607 -7.82 -1.02 -25.59
N THR A 608 -8.73 -1.98 -25.56
CA THR A 608 -8.41 -3.40 -25.71
C THR A 608 -8.86 -3.87 -27.07
N PHE A 609 -8.00 -4.62 -27.75
CA PHE A 609 -8.27 -5.18 -29.05
C PHE A 609 -8.39 -6.71 -28.93
N TYR A 610 -9.51 -7.24 -29.35
CA TYR A 610 -9.73 -8.69 -29.40
C TYR A 610 -9.61 -9.15 -30.82
N GLU A 611 -8.70 -10.08 -31.08
CA GLU A 611 -8.46 -10.68 -32.37
C GLU A 611 -9.10 -12.06 -32.40
N ILE A 612 -10.05 -12.28 -33.32
CA ILE A 612 -10.75 -13.55 -33.48
C ILE A 612 -10.41 -14.10 -34.87
N PRO A 613 -9.57 -15.15 -34.97
CA PRO A 613 -9.28 -15.77 -36.24
C PRO A 613 -10.55 -16.32 -36.90
N LEU A 614 -10.82 -15.91 -38.13
CA LEU A 614 -11.96 -16.38 -38.91
C LEU A 614 -11.54 -17.43 -39.94
N LEU A 615 -10.34 -17.27 -40.51
CA LEU A 615 -9.79 -18.18 -41.51
C LEU A 615 -8.28 -18.18 -41.42
N ASN A 616 -7.68 -19.35 -41.36
CA ASN A 616 -6.25 -19.58 -41.53
C ASN A 616 -6.06 -20.57 -42.72
N ALA A 617 -5.80 -20.06 -43.91
CA ALA A 617 -5.61 -20.81 -45.11
C ALA A 617 -4.13 -20.76 -45.55
N TYR A 618 -3.28 -21.54 -44.85
CA TYR A 618 -1.87 -21.67 -45.17
C TYR A 618 -1.67 -22.53 -46.40
N ASN A 619 -0.99 -22.00 -47.42
CA ASN A 619 -0.74 -22.64 -48.70
C ASN A 619 0.73 -23.05 -48.94
N GLY A 620 1.43 -23.38 -47.84
CA GLY A 620 2.83 -23.82 -47.92
C GLY A 620 3.85 -22.68 -47.90
N LYS A 621 3.49 -21.48 -48.31
CA LYS A 621 4.32 -20.27 -48.28
C LYS A 621 3.54 -19.08 -47.73
N VAL A 622 4.23 -18.22 -47.05
CA VAL A 622 3.67 -17.04 -46.39
C VAL A 622 2.93 -16.13 -47.38
N ASN A 623 3.54 -15.83 -48.53
CA ASN A 623 2.97 -14.95 -49.55
C ASN A 623 1.84 -15.57 -50.40
N GLU A 624 1.67 -16.88 -50.29
CA GLU A 624 0.61 -17.64 -50.99
C GLU A 624 -0.52 -18.02 -50.03
N SER A 625 -0.56 -17.44 -48.83
CA SER A 625 -1.51 -17.80 -47.75
C SER A 625 -2.44 -16.62 -47.43
N THR A 626 -3.63 -16.92 -46.88
CA THR A 626 -4.62 -15.91 -46.49
C THR A 626 -5.04 -16.14 -45.05
N TYR A 627 -4.94 -15.08 -44.25
CA TYR A 627 -5.42 -15.01 -42.87
C TYR A 627 -6.50 -13.95 -42.72
N LEU A 628 -7.71 -14.35 -42.34
CA LEU A 628 -8.77 -13.41 -41.99
C LEU A 628 -9.00 -13.41 -40.53
N VAL A 629 -9.09 -12.21 -39.97
CA VAL A 629 -9.25 -11.97 -38.53
C VAL A 629 -10.32 -10.89 -38.28
N TYR A 630 -11.22 -11.14 -37.36
CA TYR A 630 -12.11 -10.11 -36.87
C TYR A 630 -11.43 -9.41 -35.70
N VAL A 631 -11.39 -8.09 -35.77
CA VAL A 631 -10.89 -7.25 -34.67
C VAL A 631 -12.06 -6.56 -33.99
N GLU A 632 -12.20 -6.72 -32.69
CA GLU A 632 -13.09 -5.93 -31.86
C GLU A 632 -12.29 -4.94 -31.06
N ARG A 633 -12.53 -3.64 -31.27
CA ARG A 633 -11.95 -2.57 -30.47
C ARG A 633 -12.90 -2.20 -29.35
N TYR A 634 -12.49 -2.42 -28.13
CA TYR A 634 -13.21 -2.06 -26.93
C TYR A 634 -12.53 -0.90 -26.21
N GLU A 635 -13.24 0.21 -26.03
CA GLU A 635 -12.76 1.37 -25.26
C GLU A 635 -13.54 1.48 -23.95
N PRO A 636 -12.95 1.08 -22.81
CA PRO A 636 -13.60 1.23 -21.52
C PRO A 636 -13.66 2.71 -21.15
N THR A 637 -14.85 3.21 -20.84
CA THR A 637 -15.06 4.58 -20.32
C THR A 637 -15.25 4.52 -18.82
N ASN A 638 -14.23 4.90 -18.07
CA ASN A 638 -14.22 4.81 -16.61
C ASN A 638 -14.15 6.17 -15.89
N VAL A 639 -14.40 7.27 -16.60
CA VAL A 639 -14.41 8.63 -16.03
C VAL A 639 -15.42 8.80 -14.90
N GLY A 640 -16.50 8.01 -14.89
CA GLY A 640 -17.53 8.00 -13.86
C GLY A 640 -17.22 7.20 -12.59
N LEU A 641 -16.02 6.63 -12.46
CA LEU A 641 -15.62 5.92 -11.25
C LEU A 641 -15.65 6.85 -10.04
N LYS A 642 -16.35 6.41 -8.99
CA LYS A 642 -16.48 7.15 -7.73
C LYS A 642 -15.35 6.74 -6.78
N PRO A 643 -14.97 7.60 -5.82
CA PRO A 643 -14.07 7.20 -4.74
C PRO A 643 -14.60 6.00 -3.96
N SER A 644 -13.72 5.05 -3.66
CA SER A 644 -14.01 3.97 -2.71
C SER A 644 -14.32 4.56 -1.35
N LYS A 645 -15.27 3.98 -0.60
CA LYS A 645 -15.71 4.45 0.72
C LYS A 645 -15.47 3.39 1.76
N SER A 646 -14.97 3.79 2.94
CA SER A 646 -14.97 2.96 4.15
C SER A 646 -15.71 3.65 5.29
N GLU A 647 -16.33 2.84 6.12
CA GLU A 647 -16.96 3.22 7.38
C GLU A 647 -16.44 2.31 8.48
N SER A 648 -15.92 2.90 9.55
CA SER A 648 -15.27 2.15 10.62
C SER A 648 -15.79 2.56 11.98
N ILE A 649 -16.01 1.57 12.86
CA ILE A 649 -16.24 1.75 14.29
C ILE A 649 -15.23 0.91 15.05
N GLU A 650 -14.72 1.44 16.15
CA GLU A 650 -13.69 0.80 16.97
C GLU A 650 -13.99 1.02 18.45
N LEU A 651 -13.90 -0.05 19.21
CA LEU A 651 -13.93 -0.04 20.68
C LEU A 651 -12.58 -0.50 21.20
N SER A 652 -12.04 0.17 22.20
CA SER A 652 -10.78 -0.22 22.82
C SER A 652 -10.85 -0.14 24.33
N ALA A 653 -10.08 -1.03 24.96
CA ALA A 653 -9.83 -0.99 26.41
C ALA A 653 -8.32 -1.10 26.65
N GLN A 654 -7.82 -0.27 27.53
CA GLN A 654 -6.41 -0.25 27.94
C GLN A 654 -6.35 -0.40 29.45
N LEU A 655 -5.66 -1.44 29.89
CA LEU A 655 -5.48 -1.75 31.31
C LEU A 655 -4.00 -1.79 31.65
N LYS A 656 -3.60 -1.02 32.64
CA LYS A 656 -2.25 -1.03 33.21
C LYS A 656 -2.30 -1.69 34.59
N ILE A 657 -1.59 -2.80 34.76
CA ILE A 657 -1.46 -3.51 36.03
C ILE A 657 0.02 -3.42 36.39
N ASP A 658 0.35 -2.61 37.40
CA ASP A 658 1.71 -2.24 37.74
C ASP A 658 2.46 -1.70 36.51
N LYS A 659 3.38 -2.48 35.96
CA LYS A 659 4.16 -2.16 34.76
C LYS A 659 3.71 -2.94 33.52
N PHE A 660 2.73 -3.85 33.66
CA PHE A 660 2.15 -4.56 32.51
C PHE A 660 1.11 -3.69 31.82
N ASN A 661 1.10 -3.69 30.49
CA ASN A 661 0.14 -2.96 29.68
C ASN A 661 -0.64 -3.93 28.78
N LEU A 662 -1.93 -4.06 29.03
CA LEU A 662 -2.86 -4.82 28.21
C LEU A 662 -3.71 -3.87 27.36
N SER A 663 -3.75 -4.11 26.07
CA SER A 663 -4.62 -3.40 25.12
C SER A 663 -5.51 -4.39 24.40
N LEU A 664 -6.79 -4.13 24.42
CA LEU A 664 -7.84 -4.86 23.71
C LEU A 664 -8.48 -3.92 22.70
N THR A 665 -8.75 -4.39 21.51
CA THR A 665 -9.46 -3.61 20.48
C THR A 665 -10.40 -4.50 19.71
N ALA A 666 -11.66 -4.08 19.61
CA ALA A 666 -12.66 -4.67 18.73
C ALA A 666 -13.02 -3.65 17.65
N PHE A 667 -13.16 -4.08 16.41
CA PHE A 667 -13.51 -3.18 15.31
C PHE A 667 -14.44 -3.83 14.31
N ASN A 668 -15.19 -2.99 13.62
CA ASN A 668 -15.92 -3.31 12.40
C ASN A 668 -15.65 -2.24 11.35
N LYS A 669 -15.21 -2.66 10.16
CA LYS A 669 -14.95 -1.80 9.01
C LYS A 669 -15.72 -2.33 7.81
N LYS A 670 -16.64 -1.52 7.29
CA LYS A 670 -17.39 -1.79 6.07
C LYS A 670 -16.84 -0.93 4.93
N SER A 671 -16.42 -1.58 3.84
CA SER A 671 -15.96 -0.90 2.63
C SER A 671 -16.96 -1.13 1.51
N THR A 672 -17.25 -0.07 0.76
CA THR A 672 -18.17 -0.07 -0.37
C THR A 672 -17.58 0.74 -1.52
N ARG A 673 -18.07 0.53 -2.75
CA ARG A 673 -17.54 1.18 -3.95
C ARG A 673 -16.05 0.89 -4.18
N GLY A 674 -15.52 -0.19 -3.65
CA GLY A 674 -14.18 -0.65 -4.00
C GLY A 674 -14.13 -0.92 -5.51
N ILE A 675 -12.98 -0.65 -6.12
CA ILE A 675 -12.82 -0.80 -7.57
C ILE A 675 -12.26 -2.18 -7.82
N SER A 676 -12.93 -2.94 -8.67
CA SER A 676 -12.49 -4.24 -9.14
C SER A 676 -12.67 -4.37 -10.64
N THR A 677 -12.06 -5.40 -11.19
CA THR A 677 -12.26 -5.80 -12.57
C THR A 677 -13.54 -6.62 -12.67
N VAL A 678 -14.46 -6.18 -13.51
CA VAL A 678 -15.72 -6.89 -13.79
C VAL A 678 -15.66 -7.48 -15.17
N GLN A 679 -15.93 -8.77 -15.25
CA GLN A 679 -16.06 -9.49 -16.50
C GLN A 679 -17.38 -9.11 -17.18
N ASN A 680 -17.31 -8.82 -18.47
CA ASN A 680 -18.46 -8.62 -19.32
C ASN A 680 -18.40 -9.63 -20.47
N LEU A 681 -19.56 -10.16 -20.84
CA LEU A 681 -19.71 -11.01 -22.00
C LEU A 681 -20.68 -10.34 -22.96
N GLN A 682 -20.33 -10.33 -24.24
CA GLN A 682 -21.17 -9.77 -25.30
C GLN A 682 -21.21 -10.74 -26.45
N SER A 683 -22.38 -11.02 -26.99
CA SER A 683 -22.53 -11.75 -28.23
C SER A 683 -22.29 -10.84 -29.42
N ILE A 684 -21.51 -11.32 -30.38
CA ILE A 684 -21.31 -10.71 -31.70
C ILE A 684 -21.60 -11.74 -32.78
N VAL A 685 -21.98 -11.28 -33.96
CA VAL A 685 -22.21 -12.15 -35.11
C VAL A 685 -21.01 -12.07 -36.02
N LEU A 686 -20.33 -13.19 -36.21
CA LEU A 686 -19.13 -13.30 -37.04
C LEU A 686 -19.41 -14.04 -38.33
N PRO A 687 -18.87 -13.59 -39.49
CA PRO A 687 -18.91 -14.34 -40.72
C PRO A 687 -18.07 -15.61 -40.63
N THR A 688 -18.52 -16.66 -41.29
CA THR A 688 -17.77 -17.91 -41.46
C THR A 688 -17.27 -18.01 -42.89
N TYR A 689 -16.04 -18.53 -43.01
CA TYR A 689 -15.38 -18.63 -44.31
C TYR A 689 -14.85 -20.02 -44.57
N THR A 690 -14.78 -20.37 -45.84
CA THR A 690 -14.03 -21.52 -46.37
C THR A 690 -13.03 -21.05 -47.42
N ALA A 691 -11.93 -21.78 -47.54
CA ALA A 691 -10.91 -21.48 -48.54
C ALA A 691 -10.62 -22.69 -49.41
N THR A 692 -10.46 -22.43 -50.69
CA THR A 692 -9.94 -23.41 -51.65
C THR A 692 -8.50 -23.03 -51.97
N LEU A 693 -7.57 -23.95 -51.69
CA LEU A 693 -6.15 -23.72 -51.92
C LEU A 693 -5.87 -23.77 -53.43
N VAL A 694 -5.08 -22.82 -53.93
CA VAL A 694 -4.65 -22.71 -55.34
C VAL A 694 -3.12 -22.79 -55.36
N PRO A 695 -2.53 -23.81 -55.96
CA PRO A 695 -1.09 -23.94 -56.03
C PRO A 695 -0.40 -22.70 -56.63
N GLY A 696 0.57 -22.12 -55.91
CA GLY A 696 1.33 -20.96 -56.39
C GLY A 696 0.60 -19.61 -56.30
N ALA A 697 -0.59 -19.55 -55.67
CA ALA A 697 -1.40 -18.33 -55.51
C ALA A 697 -2.11 -18.30 -54.17
N LYS A 698 -2.65 -17.14 -53.80
CA LYS A 698 -3.49 -17.00 -52.60
C LYS A 698 -4.77 -17.85 -52.74
N PRO A 699 -5.25 -18.46 -51.65
CA PRO A 699 -6.49 -19.24 -51.66
C PRO A 699 -7.70 -18.41 -52.08
N VAL A 700 -8.65 -19.05 -52.77
CA VAL A 700 -9.97 -18.44 -53.02
C VAL A 700 -10.81 -18.58 -51.76
N VAL A 701 -11.26 -17.46 -51.23
CA VAL A 701 -12.03 -17.39 -49.98
C VAL A 701 -13.49 -17.12 -50.27
N ASN A 702 -14.39 -17.92 -49.69
CA ASN A 702 -15.83 -17.77 -49.82
C ASN A 702 -16.47 -17.67 -48.43
N GLN A 703 -17.33 -16.66 -48.23
CA GLN A 703 -18.17 -16.59 -47.04
C GLN A 703 -19.29 -17.64 -47.14
N THR A 704 -19.41 -18.45 -46.09
CA THR A 704 -20.36 -19.58 -46.06
C THR A 704 -21.56 -19.32 -45.16
N GLY A 705 -21.51 -18.31 -44.31
CA GLY A 705 -22.60 -17.97 -43.38
C GLY A 705 -22.15 -17.03 -42.31
N VAL A 706 -22.88 -17.03 -41.20
CA VAL A 706 -22.55 -16.27 -39.98
C VAL A 706 -22.80 -17.13 -38.74
N ARG A 707 -22.13 -16.81 -37.64
CA ARG A 707 -22.37 -17.47 -36.36
C ARG A 707 -22.24 -16.49 -35.19
N PRO A 708 -23.00 -16.62 -34.12
CA PRO A 708 -22.79 -15.87 -32.91
C PRO A 708 -21.51 -16.34 -32.21
N TYR A 709 -20.87 -15.40 -31.55
CA TYR A 709 -19.66 -15.60 -30.76
C TYR A 709 -19.70 -14.76 -29.51
N ALA A 710 -19.32 -15.30 -28.33
CA ALA A 710 -19.28 -14.55 -27.09
C ALA A 710 -17.87 -13.99 -26.86
N ILE A 711 -17.73 -12.67 -26.89
CA ILE A 711 -16.52 -11.98 -26.50
C ILE A 711 -16.55 -11.75 -24.99
N ASN A 712 -15.44 -12.09 -24.35
CA ASN A 712 -15.19 -11.82 -22.94
C ASN A 712 -14.23 -10.63 -22.79
N TYR A 713 -14.69 -9.54 -22.18
CA TYR A 713 -13.87 -8.36 -21.91
C TYR A 713 -14.05 -7.87 -20.47
N PHE A 714 -13.15 -7.02 -20.01
CA PHE A 714 -13.09 -6.57 -18.64
C PHE A 714 -13.17 -5.05 -18.55
N THR A 715 -13.86 -4.56 -17.52
CA THR A 715 -13.95 -3.14 -17.19
C THR A 715 -13.68 -2.94 -15.70
N PHE A 716 -13.24 -1.73 -15.33
CA PHE A 716 -13.22 -1.32 -13.92
C PHE A 716 -14.59 -0.78 -13.51
N LYS A 717 -15.10 -1.24 -12.36
CA LYS A 717 -16.34 -0.74 -11.77
C LYS A 717 -16.18 -0.56 -10.26
N ASN A 718 -17.03 0.28 -9.67
CA ASN A 718 -17.17 0.36 -8.20
C ASN A 718 -17.98 -0.82 -7.67
N ASP A 719 -17.45 -2.01 -7.81
CA ASP A 719 -18.14 -3.27 -7.67
C ASP A 719 -17.77 -4.05 -6.40
N LEU A 720 -16.59 -3.77 -5.83
CA LEU A 720 -16.09 -4.48 -4.66
C LEU A 720 -16.68 -3.95 -3.37
N SER A 721 -17.16 -4.87 -2.52
CA SER A 721 -17.56 -4.59 -1.14
C SER A 721 -16.87 -5.51 -0.16
N SER A 722 -16.67 -5.05 1.08
CA SER A 722 -16.17 -5.89 2.16
C SER A 722 -16.70 -5.46 3.52
N ASP A 723 -16.77 -6.43 4.44
CA ASP A 723 -17.09 -6.24 5.86
C ASP A 723 -16.01 -6.97 6.68
N ASN A 724 -15.19 -6.19 7.38
CA ASN A 724 -14.05 -6.66 8.15
C ASN A 724 -14.32 -6.47 9.64
N GLN A 725 -14.41 -7.55 10.38
CA GLN A 725 -14.60 -7.58 11.82
C GLN A 725 -13.38 -8.20 12.47
N GLY A 726 -12.95 -7.66 13.60
CA GLY A 726 -11.80 -8.23 14.29
C GLY A 726 -11.72 -7.86 15.76
N PHE A 727 -10.93 -8.69 16.45
CA PHE A 727 -10.54 -8.49 17.84
C PHE A 727 -9.02 -8.63 17.95
N GLU A 728 -8.36 -7.67 18.58
CA GLU A 728 -6.90 -7.61 18.75
C GLU A 728 -6.53 -7.53 20.22
N VAL A 729 -5.47 -8.25 20.60
CA VAL A 729 -4.91 -8.27 21.97
C VAL A 729 -3.42 -7.95 21.87
N ILE A 730 -2.94 -7.06 22.73
CA ILE A 730 -1.51 -6.76 22.92
C ILE A 730 -1.23 -6.67 24.41
N LEU A 731 -0.32 -7.52 24.89
CA LEU A 731 0.18 -7.49 26.26
C LEU A 731 1.69 -7.24 26.26
N ASN A 732 2.12 -6.18 26.92
CA ASN A 732 3.54 -5.86 27.13
C ASN A 732 3.90 -6.04 28.60
N SER A 733 4.94 -6.82 28.90
CA SER A 733 5.53 -6.89 30.23
C SER A 733 6.66 -5.85 30.37
N PRO A 734 6.95 -5.39 31.59
CA PRO A 734 8.25 -4.80 31.87
C PRO A 734 9.36 -5.87 31.76
N GLU A 735 10.62 -5.45 31.81
CA GLU A 735 11.72 -6.37 32.04
C GLU A 735 11.59 -6.98 33.44
N ILE A 736 11.47 -8.31 33.50
CA ILE A 736 11.48 -9.09 34.74
C ILE A 736 12.93 -9.19 35.20
N LYS A 737 13.26 -8.50 36.28
CA LYS A 737 14.65 -8.25 36.71
C LYS A 737 15.44 -9.52 37.00
N GLU A 738 14.78 -10.56 37.49
CA GLU A 738 15.36 -11.85 37.89
C GLU A 738 15.93 -12.61 36.69
N ILE A 739 15.22 -12.57 35.56
CA ILE A 739 15.59 -13.25 34.33
C ILE A 739 16.07 -12.28 33.25
N LYS A 740 16.09 -10.97 33.52
CA LYS A 740 16.48 -9.93 32.56
C LYS A 740 15.73 -10.01 31.24
N THR A 741 14.46 -10.41 31.27
CA THR A 741 13.66 -10.69 30.10
C THR A 741 12.34 -9.90 30.13
N SER A 742 12.00 -9.28 29.02
CA SER A 742 10.66 -8.72 28.76
C SER A 742 9.91 -9.58 27.75
N PHE A 743 8.58 -9.59 27.88
CA PHE A 743 7.69 -10.34 27.00
C PHE A 743 6.69 -9.40 26.33
N ASN A 744 6.43 -9.67 25.04
CA ASN A 744 5.32 -9.11 24.30
C ASN A 744 4.48 -10.26 23.74
N VAL A 745 3.20 -10.27 24.07
CA VAL A 745 2.22 -11.20 23.51
C VAL A 745 1.24 -10.39 22.67
N SER A 746 1.05 -10.79 21.45
CA SER A 746 0.04 -10.16 20.57
C SER A 746 -0.69 -11.20 19.75
N GLY A 747 -1.93 -10.91 19.40
CA GLY A 747 -2.72 -11.79 18.57
C GLY A 747 -4.03 -11.15 18.15
N GLY A 748 -4.73 -11.84 17.27
CA GLY A 748 -6.03 -11.36 16.80
C GLY A 748 -6.87 -12.46 16.16
N LEU A 749 -8.16 -12.16 16.10
CA LEU A 749 -9.15 -12.95 15.38
C LEU A 749 -9.86 -12.02 14.39
N PHE A 750 -9.88 -12.38 13.12
CA PHE A 750 -10.41 -11.58 12.03
C PHE A 750 -11.39 -12.41 11.21
N LYS A 751 -12.48 -11.74 10.82
CA LYS A 751 -13.45 -12.25 9.85
C LYS A 751 -13.62 -11.18 8.78
N THR A 752 -13.41 -11.55 7.55
CA THR A 752 -13.63 -10.68 6.38
C THR A 752 -14.63 -11.35 5.45
N SER A 753 -15.72 -10.65 5.15
CA SER A 753 -16.61 -11.00 4.03
C SER A 753 -16.33 -10.03 2.90
N TYR A 754 -16.07 -10.51 1.70
CA TYR A 754 -15.76 -9.67 0.55
C TYR A 754 -16.25 -10.28 -0.75
N GLY A 755 -16.53 -9.44 -1.73
CA GLY A 755 -16.98 -9.90 -3.03
C GLY A 755 -17.47 -8.77 -3.95
N SER A 756 -17.89 -9.20 -5.12
CA SER A 756 -18.52 -8.38 -6.14
C SER A 756 -19.98 -8.07 -5.79
N THR A 757 -20.47 -6.93 -6.25
CA THR A 757 -21.90 -6.57 -6.21
C THR A 757 -22.59 -6.84 -7.53
N SER A 758 -21.83 -7.11 -8.60
CA SER A 758 -22.33 -7.41 -9.93
C SER A 758 -22.57 -8.90 -10.13
N ASN A 759 -23.59 -9.22 -10.92
CA ASN A 759 -23.85 -10.58 -11.34
C ASN A 759 -22.68 -11.17 -12.11
N THR A 760 -22.44 -12.47 -11.95
CA THR A 760 -21.43 -13.20 -12.73
C THR A 760 -22.03 -13.70 -14.03
N LEU A 761 -21.21 -13.71 -15.08
CA LEU A 761 -21.60 -14.15 -16.41
C LEU A 761 -20.84 -15.43 -16.78
N SER A 762 -21.51 -16.33 -17.50
CA SER A 762 -20.87 -17.53 -18.04
C SER A 762 -21.46 -17.86 -19.40
N SER A 763 -20.60 -17.99 -20.41
CA SER A 763 -21.06 -18.41 -21.76
C SER A 763 -21.03 -19.93 -21.91
N LYS A 764 -22.08 -20.47 -22.51
CA LYS A 764 -22.15 -21.86 -22.94
C LYS A 764 -22.64 -21.88 -24.37
N VAL A 765 -21.71 -21.79 -25.29
CA VAL A 765 -21.98 -21.81 -26.73
C VAL A 765 -21.96 -23.25 -27.21
N PRO A 766 -23.07 -23.80 -27.74
CA PRO A 766 -23.06 -25.14 -28.31
C PRO A 766 -22.28 -25.17 -29.63
N ASN A 767 -21.79 -26.36 -30.02
CA ASN A 767 -21.12 -26.56 -31.30
C ASN A 767 -22.07 -26.29 -32.47
N THR A 768 -23.33 -26.68 -32.33
CA THR A 768 -24.37 -26.38 -33.30
C THR A 768 -25.33 -25.40 -32.64
N ILE A 769 -25.54 -24.26 -33.30
CA ILE A 769 -26.38 -23.19 -32.77
C ILE A 769 -27.82 -23.50 -33.07
N PRO A 770 -28.71 -23.60 -32.07
CA PRO A 770 -30.13 -23.82 -32.29
C PRO A 770 -30.77 -22.67 -33.08
N THR A 771 -31.78 -22.97 -33.84
CA THR A 771 -32.56 -21.98 -34.61
C THR A 771 -33.53 -21.17 -33.73
N ASP A 772 -33.74 -21.59 -32.50
CA ASP A 772 -34.54 -20.83 -31.51
C ASP A 772 -33.90 -19.48 -31.19
N PRO A 773 -34.53 -18.34 -31.50
CA PRO A 773 -33.99 -17.03 -31.21
C PRO A 773 -33.88 -16.76 -29.70
N ASN A 774 -34.64 -17.46 -28.86
CA ASN A 774 -34.60 -17.33 -27.40
C ASN A 774 -33.60 -18.28 -26.73
N TYR A 775 -32.83 -19.03 -27.49
CA TYR A 775 -31.82 -19.91 -26.93
C TYR A 775 -30.77 -19.12 -26.12
N ALA A 776 -30.54 -19.58 -24.89
CA ALA A 776 -29.65 -18.92 -23.97
C ALA A 776 -28.19 -19.08 -24.36
N PHE A 777 -27.50 -17.99 -24.51
CA PHE A 777 -26.11 -17.92 -24.95
C PHE A 777 -25.16 -17.63 -23.80
N ILE A 778 -25.55 -16.70 -22.90
CA ILE A 778 -24.78 -16.26 -21.75
C ILE A 778 -25.68 -16.31 -20.51
N GLY A 779 -25.38 -17.19 -19.58
CA GLY A 779 -26.08 -17.27 -18.30
C GLY A 779 -25.67 -16.14 -17.35
N VAL A 780 -26.64 -15.61 -16.62
CA VAL A 780 -26.46 -14.57 -15.59
C VAL A 780 -26.75 -15.21 -14.23
N TYR A 781 -25.79 -15.07 -13.30
CA TYR A 781 -25.85 -15.68 -11.96
C TYR A 781 -25.64 -14.60 -10.89
N GLU A 782 -26.10 -14.88 -9.67
CA GLU A 782 -25.89 -13.99 -8.53
C GLU A 782 -24.40 -13.72 -8.26
N PRO A 783 -24.08 -12.59 -7.59
CA PRO A 783 -22.70 -12.23 -7.27
C PRO A 783 -21.99 -13.27 -6.41
N ARG A 784 -20.69 -13.45 -6.61
CA ARG A 784 -19.86 -14.31 -5.76
C ARG A 784 -19.30 -13.54 -4.57
N ASN A 785 -19.40 -14.15 -3.39
CA ASN A 785 -18.85 -13.62 -2.16
C ASN A 785 -17.95 -14.66 -1.47
N SER A 786 -16.96 -14.18 -0.75
CA SER A 786 -16.05 -15.02 0.04
C SER A 786 -16.05 -14.56 1.48
N LYS A 787 -15.86 -15.51 2.41
CA LYS A 787 -15.65 -15.25 3.83
C LYS A 787 -14.32 -15.85 4.24
N ALA A 788 -13.43 -15.02 4.76
CA ALA A 788 -12.15 -15.45 5.29
C ALA A 788 -12.12 -15.28 6.80
N TYR A 789 -11.57 -16.26 7.48
CA TYR A 789 -11.33 -16.26 8.93
C TYR A 789 -9.85 -16.45 9.15
N PHE A 790 -9.27 -15.61 9.97
CA PHE A 790 -7.85 -15.67 10.29
C PHE A 790 -7.64 -15.40 11.76
N SER A 791 -6.81 -16.20 12.41
CA SER A 791 -6.37 -15.98 13.79
C SER A 791 -4.90 -16.30 13.90
N ASN A 792 -4.17 -15.41 14.54
CA ASN A 792 -2.76 -15.59 14.82
C ASN A 792 -2.41 -15.18 16.23
N GLY A 793 -1.26 -15.69 16.70
CA GLY A 793 -0.63 -15.30 17.95
C GLY A 793 0.87 -15.12 17.76
N ARG A 794 1.46 -14.20 18.49
CA ARG A 794 2.90 -13.97 18.55
C ARG A 794 3.35 -13.80 19.99
N LEU A 795 4.41 -14.50 20.37
CA LEU A 795 5.15 -14.29 21.59
C LEU A 795 6.56 -13.81 21.23
N THR A 796 6.95 -12.67 21.73
CA THR A 796 8.32 -12.16 21.63
C THR A 796 8.92 -12.08 23.01
N SER A 797 10.09 -12.66 23.23
CA SER A 797 10.88 -12.49 24.44
C SER A 797 12.21 -11.84 24.11
N ILE A 798 12.64 -10.91 24.98
CA ILE A 798 13.89 -10.16 24.84
C ILE A 798 14.65 -10.27 26.12
N THR A 799 15.80 -10.94 26.07
CA THR A 799 16.67 -11.20 27.22
C THR A 799 17.94 -10.38 27.10
N HIS A 800 18.22 -9.55 28.09
CA HIS A 800 19.44 -8.78 28.21
C HIS A 800 20.47 -9.56 29.05
N ILE A 801 21.70 -9.67 28.58
CA ILE A 801 22.81 -10.29 29.29
C ILE A 801 23.92 -9.23 29.47
N PRO A 802 23.84 -8.33 30.48
CA PRO A 802 24.70 -7.16 30.58
C PRO A 802 26.19 -7.50 30.67
N LYS A 803 26.54 -8.57 31.39
CA LYS A 803 27.94 -9.02 31.54
C LYS A 803 28.62 -9.35 30.20
N LEU A 804 27.87 -9.77 29.23
CA LEU A 804 28.35 -10.12 27.87
C LEU A 804 28.03 -9.04 26.84
N SER A 805 27.30 -7.98 27.23
CA SER A 805 26.72 -6.98 26.31
C SER A 805 25.95 -7.63 25.17
N LEU A 806 25.14 -8.63 25.50
CA LEU A 806 24.31 -9.38 24.55
C LEU A 806 22.83 -9.11 24.77
N VAL A 807 22.09 -9.04 23.67
CA VAL A 807 20.62 -9.15 23.63
C VAL A 807 20.24 -10.35 22.79
N VAL A 808 19.41 -11.19 23.36
CA VAL A 808 18.83 -12.34 22.69
C VAL A 808 17.34 -12.11 22.52
N GLN A 809 16.87 -12.16 21.30
CA GLN A 809 15.45 -12.08 20.98
C GLN A 809 14.98 -13.43 20.45
N PHE A 810 13.91 -13.93 21.01
CA PHE A 810 13.20 -15.11 20.51
C PHE A 810 11.77 -14.71 20.14
N ILE A 811 11.30 -15.15 18.99
CA ILE A 811 9.95 -14.90 18.51
C ILE A 811 9.32 -16.23 18.13
N ALA A 812 8.15 -16.51 18.70
CA ALA A 812 7.29 -17.61 18.29
C ALA A 812 6.01 -17.05 17.67
N GLU A 813 5.70 -17.48 16.47
CA GLU A 813 4.49 -17.12 15.74
C GLU A 813 3.62 -18.34 15.54
N PHE A 814 2.30 -18.14 15.71
CA PHE A 814 1.30 -19.20 15.59
C PHE A 814 0.20 -18.75 14.65
N ASP A 815 -0.07 -19.52 13.60
CA ASP A 815 -1.32 -19.44 12.85
C ASP A 815 -2.30 -20.43 13.48
N LEU A 816 -3.37 -19.92 14.08
CA LEU A 816 -4.35 -20.70 14.85
C LEU A 816 -5.60 -21.01 14.04
N LEU A 817 -5.91 -20.19 13.06
CA LEU A 817 -7.04 -20.35 12.15
C LEU A 817 -6.71 -19.66 10.83
N ASN A 818 -6.89 -20.38 9.75
CA ASN A 818 -6.82 -19.81 8.39
C ASN A 818 -7.81 -20.57 7.51
N LYS A 819 -8.99 -20.00 7.31
CA LYS A 819 -10.08 -20.64 6.57
C LYS A 819 -10.73 -19.64 5.64
N THR A 820 -10.92 -20.01 4.38
CA THR A 820 -11.70 -19.24 3.42
C THR A 820 -12.85 -20.09 2.92
N ILE A 821 -14.04 -19.53 3.00
CA ILE A 821 -15.26 -20.14 2.48
C ILE A 821 -15.73 -19.25 1.33
N SER A 822 -15.74 -19.77 0.12
CA SER A 822 -16.40 -19.13 -0.99
C SER A 822 -17.88 -19.49 -0.93
N THR A 823 -18.73 -18.49 -0.73
CA THR A 823 -20.16 -18.71 -0.94
C THR A 823 -20.38 -18.77 -2.43
N GLU A 824 -20.46 -19.95 -2.98
CA GLU A 824 -20.94 -20.06 -4.34
C GLU A 824 -22.38 -19.56 -4.36
N SER A 825 -22.62 -18.56 -5.22
CA SER A 825 -23.94 -18.22 -5.67
C SER A 825 -24.59 -19.47 -6.25
N SER A 826 -25.91 -19.52 -6.17
CA SER A 826 -26.64 -20.60 -6.81
C SER A 826 -26.10 -20.79 -8.23
N ARG A 827 -25.76 -22.03 -8.58
CA ARG A 827 -25.36 -22.41 -9.95
C ARG A 827 -26.60 -22.43 -10.88
N ILE A 828 -27.69 -21.84 -10.43
CA ILE A 828 -28.95 -21.62 -11.11
C ILE A 828 -28.89 -20.21 -11.69
N PRO A 829 -29.05 -20.06 -13.01
CA PRO A 829 -29.08 -18.74 -13.63
C PRO A 829 -30.37 -18.00 -13.22
N ILE A 830 -30.24 -16.71 -12.93
CA ILE A 830 -31.35 -15.79 -12.66
C ILE A 830 -31.89 -15.15 -13.94
N GLY A 831 -31.19 -15.33 -15.04
CA GLY A 831 -31.52 -14.85 -16.37
C GLY A 831 -30.44 -15.24 -17.36
N TYR A 832 -30.62 -14.87 -18.61
CA TYR A 832 -29.64 -15.11 -19.66
C TYR A 832 -29.74 -14.05 -20.76
N TYR A 833 -28.67 -13.95 -21.53
CA TYR A 833 -28.65 -13.26 -22.83
C TYR A 833 -28.70 -14.28 -23.96
N ASN A 834 -29.56 -14.01 -24.94
CA ASN A 834 -29.65 -14.79 -26.18
C ASN A 834 -28.52 -14.39 -27.15
N SER A 835 -28.54 -14.98 -28.36
CA SER A 835 -27.49 -14.72 -29.38
C SER A 835 -27.46 -13.27 -29.91
N VAL A 836 -28.54 -12.52 -29.73
CA VAL A 836 -28.66 -11.10 -30.12
C VAL A 836 -28.55 -10.13 -28.94
N ASN A 837 -28.04 -10.62 -27.80
CA ASN A 837 -27.85 -9.86 -26.55
C ASN A 837 -29.12 -9.30 -25.87
N GLU A 838 -30.28 -9.89 -26.11
CA GLU A 838 -31.48 -9.58 -25.34
C GLU A 838 -31.45 -10.31 -24.01
N TYR A 839 -31.69 -9.58 -22.93
CA TYR A 839 -31.78 -10.16 -21.59
C TYR A 839 -33.16 -10.73 -21.31
N ILE A 840 -33.20 -12.01 -20.90
CA ILE A 840 -34.42 -12.71 -20.54
C ILE A 840 -34.25 -13.20 -19.10
N ALA A 841 -35.12 -12.70 -18.21
CA ALA A 841 -35.14 -13.10 -16.80
C ALA A 841 -35.76 -14.49 -16.64
N ILE A 842 -35.20 -15.29 -15.73
CA ILE A 842 -35.76 -16.59 -15.33
C ILE A 842 -36.39 -16.45 -13.96
N THR A 843 -37.73 -16.54 -13.89
CA THR A 843 -38.44 -16.47 -12.62
C THR A 843 -38.35 -17.79 -11.87
N ASN A 844 -38.62 -18.92 -12.56
CA ASN A 844 -38.51 -20.26 -12.03
C ASN A 844 -37.65 -21.10 -12.97
N PHE A 845 -36.47 -21.47 -12.51
CA PHE A 845 -35.55 -22.23 -13.31
C PHE A 845 -36.01 -23.68 -13.46
N ASP A 846 -36.14 -24.11 -14.70
CA ASP A 846 -36.39 -25.52 -15.07
C ASP A 846 -35.16 -26.07 -15.81
N LYS A 847 -34.50 -27.06 -15.21
CA LYS A 847 -33.34 -27.74 -15.83
C LYS A 847 -33.68 -28.50 -17.09
N ALA A 848 -34.93 -28.89 -17.27
CA ALA A 848 -35.37 -29.60 -18.49
C ALA A 848 -35.72 -28.65 -19.66
N ASN A 849 -35.76 -27.35 -19.43
CA ASN A 849 -36.08 -26.35 -20.44
C ASN A 849 -35.05 -26.37 -21.59
N PRO A 850 -35.44 -26.57 -22.85
CA PRO A 850 -34.51 -26.70 -23.97
C PRO A 850 -33.75 -25.39 -24.27
N SER A 851 -34.33 -24.25 -23.98
CA SER A 851 -33.72 -22.94 -24.28
C SER A 851 -32.66 -22.52 -23.28
N TYR A 852 -32.78 -22.86 -21.97
CA TYR A 852 -31.84 -22.39 -20.93
C TYR A 852 -31.40 -23.47 -19.92
N GLY A 853 -31.97 -24.68 -19.93
CA GLY A 853 -31.64 -25.74 -18.95
C GLY A 853 -30.14 -26.11 -18.92
N HIS A 854 -29.45 -26.00 -20.07
CA HIS A 854 -28.04 -26.26 -20.21
C HIS A 854 -27.13 -25.26 -19.46
N LEU A 855 -27.68 -24.11 -19.04
CA LEU A 855 -26.94 -23.12 -18.26
C LEU A 855 -26.76 -23.55 -16.81
N TYR A 856 -27.49 -24.56 -16.34
CA TYR A 856 -27.27 -25.11 -15.02
C TYR A 856 -25.80 -25.54 -14.84
N ILE A 857 -25.15 -24.99 -13.83
CA ILE A 857 -23.80 -25.39 -13.47
C ILE A 857 -23.91 -26.32 -12.28
N THR A 858 -23.53 -27.58 -12.45
CA THR A 858 -23.53 -28.56 -11.36
C THR A 858 -22.60 -28.05 -10.27
N PRO A 859 -23.06 -27.94 -9.01
CA PRO A 859 -22.19 -27.57 -7.91
C PRO A 859 -21.07 -28.63 -7.83
N GLU A 860 -19.82 -28.19 -7.98
CA GLU A 860 -18.71 -29.00 -7.50
C GLU A 860 -18.82 -29.04 -5.98
N GLU A 861 -18.72 -30.21 -5.36
CA GLU A 861 -18.57 -30.30 -3.92
C GLU A 861 -17.38 -29.44 -3.53
N GLN A 862 -17.63 -28.36 -2.76
CA GLN A 862 -16.57 -27.53 -2.24
C GLN A 862 -15.79 -28.36 -1.20
N LYS A 863 -14.75 -29.01 -1.66
CA LYS A 863 -13.75 -29.57 -0.78
C LYS A 863 -12.92 -28.43 -0.23
N GLU A 864 -12.88 -28.29 1.07
CA GLU A 864 -11.98 -27.37 1.76
C GLU A 864 -10.60 -28.02 1.88
N ASN A 865 -9.56 -27.18 1.96
CA ASN A 865 -8.24 -27.66 2.37
C ASN A 865 -8.31 -28.15 3.81
N ASP A 866 -7.81 -29.36 4.10
CA ASP A 866 -7.69 -29.87 5.45
C ASP A 866 -6.44 -29.24 6.12
N LEU A 867 -6.56 -27.98 6.53
CA LEU A 867 -5.47 -27.21 7.11
C LEU A 867 -5.15 -27.67 8.54
N PRO A 868 -3.87 -27.73 8.93
CA PRO A 868 -3.48 -28.03 10.30
C PRO A 868 -4.09 -27.01 11.29
N ARG A 869 -4.47 -27.45 12.47
CA ARG A 869 -5.02 -26.58 13.52
C ARG A 869 -4.03 -25.53 14.00
N VAL A 870 -2.74 -25.84 14.00
CA VAL A 870 -1.67 -24.93 14.42
C VAL A 870 -0.50 -25.05 13.46
N ILE A 871 -0.06 -23.90 12.94
CA ILE A 871 1.20 -23.76 12.21
C ILE A 871 2.07 -22.82 13.04
N ALA A 872 3.32 -23.21 13.34
CA ALA A 872 4.22 -22.39 14.13
C ALA A 872 5.56 -22.17 13.45
N ASN A 873 6.10 -20.94 13.58
CA ASN A 873 7.44 -20.58 13.16
C ASN A 873 8.20 -19.92 14.31
N TYR A 874 9.48 -20.20 14.40
CA TYR A 874 10.37 -19.70 15.46
C TYR A 874 11.56 -18.96 14.87
N HIS A 875 11.84 -17.78 15.42
CA HIS A 875 12.91 -16.91 14.94
C HIS A 875 13.83 -16.51 16.11
N PHE A 876 15.11 -16.36 15.82
CA PHE A 876 16.13 -15.97 16.80
C PHE A 876 16.95 -14.80 16.29
N SER A 877 17.29 -13.89 17.19
CA SER A 877 18.26 -12.84 16.93
C SER A 877 19.18 -12.70 18.14
N ILE A 878 20.47 -12.61 17.87
CA ILE A 878 21.50 -12.37 18.88
C ILE A 878 22.27 -11.14 18.45
N ALA A 879 22.32 -10.12 19.30
CA ALA A 879 23.08 -8.92 19.03
C ALA A 879 24.11 -8.65 20.14
N LYS A 880 25.33 -8.30 19.74
CA LYS A 880 26.43 -7.92 20.63
C LYS A 880 26.89 -6.51 20.35
N GLU A 881 26.99 -5.73 21.41
CA GLU A 881 27.56 -4.38 21.36
C GLU A 881 29.00 -4.37 21.86
N ILE A 882 29.88 -3.66 21.18
CA ILE A 882 31.27 -3.50 21.55
C ILE A 882 31.58 -2.00 21.71
N LYS A 883 32.02 -1.58 22.90
CA LYS A 883 32.42 -0.21 23.24
C LYS A 883 31.38 0.84 22.86
N LYS A 884 30.09 0.47 22.82
CA LYS A 884 28.98 1.35 22.48
C LYS A 884 29.09 2.04 21.10
N ARG A 885 29.89 1.47 20.20
CA ARG A 885 30.15 1.99 18.85
C ARG A 885 29.89 0.96 17.76
N PHE A 886 30.13 -0.30 18.05
CA PHE A 886 29.97 -1.41 17.09
C PHE A 886 28.88 -2.33 17.58
N LYS A 887 27.93 -2.63 16.73
CA LYS A 887 26.90 -3.65 16.97
C LYS A 887 27.02 -4.73 15.91
N PHE A 888 27.18 -5.97 16.36
CA PHE A 888 27.09 -7.16 15.55
C PHE A 888 25.77 -7.86 15.87
N ALA A 889 24.99 -8.21 14.87
CA ALA A 889 23.79 -9.00 15.06
C ALA A 889 23.78 -10.19 14.10
N PHE A 890 23.31 -11.32 14.60
CA PHE A 890 23.05 -12.53 13.83
C PHE A 890 21.59 -12.92 13.98
N ASN A 891 20.92 -13.18 12.87
CA ASN A 891 19.48 -13.41 12.82
C ASN A 891 19.20 -14.71 12.08
N VAL A 892 18.31 -15.52 12.63
CA VAL A 892 17.83 -16.75 12.01
C VAL A 892 16.32 -16.70 11.96
N TYR A 893 15.78 -16.62 10.77
CA TYR A 893 14.34 -16.73 10.53
C TYR A 893 13.98 -18.18 10.24
N ASN A 894 12.80 -18.62 10.70
CA ASN A 894 12.34 -19.99 10.58
C ASN A 894 13.36 -21.02 11.08
N ALA A 895 14.08 -20.68 12.18
CA ALA A 895 15.10 -21.55 12.78
C ALA A 895 14.53 -22.93 13.10
N PHE A 896 13.31 -22.95 13.58
CA PHE A 896 12.45 -24.13 13.73
C PHE A 896 11.07 -23.79 13.21
N ASN A 897 10.35 -24.80 12.73
CA ASN A 897 8.96 -24.65 12.33
C ASN A 897 8.16 -25.92 12.66
N HIS A 898 6.88 -25.73 12.91
CA HIS A 898 5.88 -26.78 12.98
C HIS A 898 4.87 -26.53 11.87
N GLN A 899 5.08 -27.17 10.72
CA GLN A 899 4.27 -27.01 9.52
C GLN A 899 3.85 -28.40 9.01
N PRO A 900 2.85 -29.00 9.65
CA PRO A 900 2.34 -30.33 9.23
C PRO A 900 1.85 -30.28 7.79
N TYR A 901 1.95 -31.40 7.10
CA TYR A 901 1.33 -31.54 5.78
C TYR A 901 -0.19 -31.42 5.89
N TYR A 902 -0.82 -31.02 4.80
CA TYR A 902 -2.26 -31.00 4.67
C TYR A 902 -2.70 -31.43 3.28
N ILE A 903 -3.99 -31.77 3.16
CA ILE A 903 -4.58 -32.18 1.88
C ILE A 903 -5.36 -30.99 1.32
N THR A 904 -5.06 -30.63 0.07
CA THR A 904 -5.78 -29.57 -0.64
C THR A 904 -7.20 -30.03 -1.03
N ALA A 905 -8.05 -29.08 -1.37
CA ALA A 905 -9.37 -29.34 -1.92
C ALA A 905 -9.35 -30.26 -3.17
N SER A 906 -8.25 -30.21 -3.94
CA SER A 906 -8.02 -31.09 -5.09
C SER A 906 -7.51 -32.49 -4.71
N GLY A 907 -7.34 -32.81 -3.43
CA GLY A 907 -6.81 -34.08 -2.94
C GLY A 907 -5.28 -34.21 -3.01
N THR A 908 -4.58 -33.11 -3.31
CA THR A 908 -3.11 -33.10 -3.37
C THR A 908 -2.49 -32.86 -2.00
N TYR A 909 -1.47 -33.65 -1.65
CA TYR A 909 -0.71 -33.41 -0.41
C TYR A 909 0.19 -32.20 -0.58
N GLN A 910 0.09 -31.27 0.36
CA GLN A 910 0.99 -30.12 0.48
C GLN A 910 1.89 -30.31 1.69
N TYR A 911 3.17 -30.14 1.49
CA TYR A 911 4.22 -30.22 2.52
C TYR A 911 4.84 -28.82 2.67
N PRO A 912 4.26 -27.93 3.49
CA PRO A 912 4.83 -26.61 3.70
C PRO A 912 6.24 -26.76 4.27
N ASN A 913 7.18 -26.01 3.74
CA ASN A 913 8.54 -25.94 4.25
C ASN A 913 9.04 -24.50 4.20
N SER A 914 9.25 -23.94 5.39
CA SER A 914 9.91 -22.65 5.54
C SER A 914 11.36 -22.87 5.93
N SER A 915 12.25 -22.91 4.95
CA SER A 915 13.68 -23.12 5.20
C SER A 915 14.24 -22.04 6.12
N PRO A 916 15.19 -22.36 7.02
CA PRO A 916 15.91 -21.38 7.79
C PRO A 916 16.62 -20.37 6.88
N THR A 917 16.53 -19.08 7.23
CA THR A 917 17.20 -17.98 6.52
C THR A 917 18.11 -17.24 7.49
N PHE A 918 19.36 -17.04 7.09
CA PHE A 918 20.39 -16.46 7.94
C PHE A 918 20.73 -15.03 7.51
N GLY A 919 21.06 -14.20 8.49
CA GLY A 919 21.50 -12.84 8.24
C GLY A 919 22.47 -12.36 9.30
N ALA A 920 23.49 -11.63 8.88
CA ALA A 920 24.43 -10.94 9.74
C ALA A 920 24.38 -9.43 9.49
N GLU A 921 24.54 -8.65 10.52
CA GLU A 921 24.55 -7.19 10.49
C GLU A 921 25.73 -6.64 11.27
N LEU A 922 26.40 -5.65 10.69
CA LEU A 922 27.37 -4.79 11.35
C LEU A 922 26.85 -3.36 11.30
N SER A 923 26.70 -2.72 12.46
CA SER A 923 26.39 -1.29 12.55
C SER A 923 27.49 -0.57 13.31
N ILE A 924 27.89 0.60 12.79
CA ILE A 924 28.96 1.45 13.35
C ILE A 924 28.39 2.85 13.56
N LYS A 925 28.58 3.40 14.78
CA LYS A 925 28.14 4.74 15.17
C LYS A 925 29.34 5.56 15.68
N LEU A 926 29.75 6.60 14.95
CA LEU A 926 30.95 7.43 15.19
C LEU A 926 30.58 8.86 15.51
#